data_856b85c64ef27e53fe94d0d517fd7428
#
_entry.id   856b85c64ef27e53fe94d0d517fd7428
#
_cell.length_a   1.000
_cell.length_b   1.000
_cell.length_c   1.000
_cell.angle_alpha   90.00
_cell.angle_beta   90.00
_cell.angle_gamma   90.00
#
_symmetry.space_group_name_H-M   'P 1'
#
loop_
_entity.id
_entity.type
_entity.pdbx_description
1 polymer ?
#
loop_
_entity_poly.entity_id
_entity_poly.type
_entity_poly.pdbx_seq_one_letter_code
_entity_poly.pdbx_strand_id
1 'polypeptide(L)'
;MENNINTDNNTRQQEETVQISQLVRRCLSRWYWFALSLAVCLALGVLYILRSTPTYNTSADIQIKSNTKGASMPGDIGEFGNMGLFAVKSNVNNELHAFESPDIMSEVVARLRLYMSYTVDGTFHRNVLYGTSLPISADLLDVDENVGAGFTVSENGGRVTLNDFIHKNEKVGGKPVVGHYGDTLQTPVGRIIVQKTKDYSGEAMKKPVNVRKSGQRGVTQSYLNRLQVNLADKNADVISLSIKDVSTQRAQDILNTLIAVYNENWVRDKNQIANSTSVFINDRLRVIEGELAGVDSDISAYKSENMIPDVGAAATMYMQQSTVLNQQLQDVSNQLYMARYIKDYIGKEDNRNQPLPANMGLSSQTIENGISEYNSKILQRNNLVANSGEENVLVKDLDQALASMRGSISRSIDNEILALNTKYENLKGTARQNTARIAANPNQAKQLLSVERQQTVKQALYLFLLQKREESELSQAFTAYNTRIIKHPISGIFPVSPQSMKILMMAFLLGLMIPAGIIYLLMATDTKVRSRRDLKGVSVPFAGEIPLSAETATKAFGKRKTLSGADSIVVRHGNRNVVNEAFRVLRTNLEFMIREPGSKVVAVTSFNPGSGKSFVSSNLAVSFAIKGKRVLAIDGDLRHGTLSELVGSPKPGLSDYLAGIVADVHDVIVRSKDAMTVPDTLPAGSIPPNPVELLADRRLADAIAVLRNEYDVIIIDCPPVEIVTDARVINDYVDRTLFVVRAGLFDKAMLPDLDALYRDGEYRGLCCVLNGTASSDGYYGNYGTYGHYGYYGHNGGSYYSSDNKAR
;
A
#
# COMPACT_ATOMS: atom_id res chain seq x y z
N MET A 1 28.28 -27.26 28.21
CA MET A 1 27.47 -26.04 28.00
C MET A 1 26.50 -26.14 26.82
N GLU A 2 26.72 -27.04 25.86
CA GLU A 2 25.81 -27.18 24.68
C GLU A 2 24.52 -27.96 24.95
N ASN A 3 24.42 -28.76 25.96
CA ASN A 3 23.18 -29.52 26.26
C ASN A 3 22.08 -28.72 26.98
N ASN A 4 22.38 -27.51 27.51
CA ASN A 4 21.39 -26.68 28.17
C ASN A 4 20.68 -25.73 27.20
N ILE A 5 21.28 -25.42 26.05
CA ILE A 5 20.68 -24.49 25.06
C ILE A 5 19.57 -25.18 24.23
N ASN A 6 19.70 -26.50 23.99
CA ASN A 6 18.69 -27.25 23.23
C ASN A 6 17.43 -27.59 24.05
N THR A 7 17.53 -27.69 25.37
CA THR A 7 16.34 -27.89 26.24
C THR A 7 15.54 -26.63 26.43
N ASP A 8 16.16 -25.44 26.47
CA ASP A 8 15.47 -24.16 26.57
C ASP A 8 14.73 -23.79 25.30
N ASN A 9 15.29 -24.09 24.12
CA ASN A 9 14.62 -23.83 22.85
C ASN A 9 13.41 -24.75 22.61
N ASN A 10 13.49 -26.01 23.01
CA ASN A 10 12.35 -26.93 22.91
C ASN A 10 11.23 -26.60 23.92
N THR A 11 11.57 -26.11 25.11
CA THR A 11 10.57 -25.65 26.09
C THR A 11 9.90 -24.35 25.63
N ARG A 12 10.62 -23.39 25.07
CA ARG A 12 10.04 -22.17 24.51
C ARG A 12 9.13 -22.45 23.33
N GLN A 13 9.53 -23.30 22.39
CA GLN A 13 8.67 -23.70 21.26
C GLN A 13 7.41 -24.46 21.71
N GLN A 14 7.49 -25.28 22.75
CA GLN A 14 6.31 -25.95 23.32
C GLN A 14 5.40 -24.95 24.07
N GLU A 15 5.94 -23.96 24.74
CA GLU A 15 5.15 -22.93 25.41
C GLU A 15 4.45 -22.00 24.40
N GLU A 16 5.11 -21.61 23.32
CA GLU A 16 4.49 -20.81 22.25
C GLU A 16 3.37 -21.55 21.51
N THR A 17 3.57 -22.82 21.18
CA THR A 17 2.54 -23.63 20.51
C THR A 17 1.31 -23.87 21.38
N VAL A 18 1.49 -23.95 22.69
CA VAL A 18 0.39 -24.11 23.65
C VAL A 18 -0.39 -22.81 23.84
N GLN A 19 0.29 -21.68 23.84
CA GLN A 19 -0.38 -20.37 23.93
C GLN A 19 -1.23 -20.11 22.68
N ILE A 20 -0.73 -20.47 21.50
CA ILE A 20 -1.47 -20.37 20.24
C ILE A 20 -2.72 -21.25 20.25
N SER A 21 -2.60 -22.50 20.71
CA SER A 21 -3.73 -23.43 20.77
C SER A 21 -4.84 -22.97 21.74
N GLN A 22 -4.47 -22.35 22.86
CA GLN A 22 -5.42 -21.76 23.80
C GLN A 22 -6.10 -20.50 23.22
N LEU A 23 -5.34 -19.68 22.49
CA LEU A 23 -5.89 -18.51 21.80
C LEU A 23 -6.94 -18.95 20.77
N VAL A 24 -6.59 -19.94 19.92
CA VAL A 24 -7.53 -20.46 18.90
C VAL A 24 -8.80 -21.02 19.55
N ARG A 25 -8.69 -21.78 20.64
CA ARG A 25 -9.85 -22.34 21.35
C ARG A 25 -10.73 -21.24 21.94
N ARG A 26 -10.14 -20.15 22.49
CA ARG A 26 -10.90 -18.99 22.99
C ARG A 26 -11.53 -18.18 21.85
N CYS A 27 -10.86 -18.04 20.71
CA CYS A 27 -11.43 -17.44 19.53
C CYS A 27 -12.63 -18.22 19.03
N LEU A 28 -12.50 -19.55 18.91
CA LEU A 28 -13.60 -20.43 18.50
C LEU A 28 -14.81 -20.39 19.48
N SER A 29 -14.57 -20.30 20.77
CA SER A 29 -15.64 -20.19 21.77
C SER A 29 -16.41 -18.86 21.68
N ARG A 30 -15.79 -17.82 21.08
CA ARG A 30 -16.39 -16.48 20.91
C ARG A 30 -16.56 -16.12 19.44
N TRP A 31 -16.83 -17.10 18.59
CA TRP A 31 -16.98 -16.92 17.13
C TRP A 31 -17.98 -15.81 16.75
N TYR A 32 -19.00 -15.57 17.56
CA TYR A 32 -19.99 -14.50 17.33
C TYR A 32 -19.38 -13.10 17.35
N TRP A 33 -18.26 -12.87 18.05
CA TRP A 33 -17.52 -11.60 18.01
C TRP A 33 -16.89 -11.38 16.64
N PHE A 34 -16.37 -12.49 16.05
CA PHE A 34 -15.81 -12.46 14.71
C PHE A 34 -16.89 -12.23 13.67
N ALA A 35 -18.03 -12.90 13.79
CA ALA A 35 -19.16 -12.71 12.88
C ALA A 35 -19.68 -11.27 12.90
N LEU A 36 -19.85 -10.68 14.10
CA LEU A 36 -20.29 -9.29 14.25
C LEU A 36 -19.28 -8.29 13.70
N SER A 37 -17.99 -8.44 14.08
CA SER A 37 -16.92 -7.58 13.61
C SER A 37 -16.78 -7.65 12.08
N LEU A 38 -16.83 -8.85 11.53
CA LEU A 38 -16.75 -9.07 10.10
C LEU A 38 -17.92 -8.42 9.37
N ALA A 39 -19.15 -8.59 9.87
CA ALA A 39 -20.34 -7.96 9.30
C ALA A 39 -20.21 -6.42 9.29
N VAL A 40 -19.76 -5.82 10.40
CA VAL A 40 -19.57 -4.36 10.51
C VAL A 40 -18.46 -3.88 9.57
N CYS A 41 -17.30 -4.54 9.56
CA CYS A 41 -16.19 -4.15 8.70
C CYS A 41 -16.53 -4.28 7.21
N LEU A 42 -17.21 -5.35 6.80
CA LEU A 42 -17.66 -5.54 5.42
C LEU A 42 -18.73 -4.51 5.05
N ALA A 43 -19.69 -4.22 5.93
CA ALA A 43 -20.69 -3.18 5.70
C ALA A 43 -20.05 -1.80 5.50
N LEU A 44 -19.06 -1.44 6.32
CA LEU A 44 -18.28 -0.20 6.17
C LEU A 44 -17.48 -0.21 4.85
N GLY A 45 -16.87 -1.34 4.49
CA GLY A 45 -16.16 -1.51 3.22
C GLY A 45 -17.09 -1.33 2.01
N VAL A 46 -18.26 -1.93 2.03
CA VAL A 46 -19.28 -1.75 0.99
C VAL A 46 -19.79 -0.31 0.94
N LEU A 47 -20.06 0.31 2.08
CA LEU A 47 -20.48 1.71 2.16
C LEU A 47 -19.43 2.65 1.57
N TYR A 48 -18.14 2.40 1.87
CA TYR A 48 -17.04 3.14 1.28
C TYR A 48 -16.98 2.99 -0.24
N ILE A 49 -17.13 1.76 -0.77
CA ILE A 49 -17.16 1.48 -2.21
C ILE A 49 -18.32 2.21 -2.87
N LEU A 50 -19.52 2.16 -2.30
CA LEU A 50 -20.72 2.82 -2.83
C LEU A 50 -20.59 4.35 -2.82
N ARG A 51 -19.90 4.91 -1.83
CA ARG A 51 -19.71 6.37 -1.71
C ARG A 51 -18.57 6.90 -2.56
N SER A 52 -17.62 6.05 -2.97
CA SER A 52 -16.51 6.42 -3.83
C SER A 52 -16.96 6.53 -5.28
N THR A 53 -16.54 7.58 -5.99
CA THR A 53 -16.78 7.72 -7.42
C THR A 53 -15.96 6.72 -8.23
N PRO A 54 -16.57 5.89 -9.08
CA PRO A 54 -15.83 4.96 -9.93
C PRO A 54 -14.98 5.72 -10.94
N THR A 55 -13.72 5.30 -11.10
CA THR A 55 -12.82 5.83 -12.13
C THR A 55 -12.41 4.73 -13.09
N TYR A 56 -12.38 5.05 -14.36
CA TYR A 56 -12.04 4.14 -15.46
C TYR A 56 -10.68 4.53 -16.02
N ASN A 57 -9.91 3.54 -16.45
CA ASN A 57 -8.67 3.77 -17.17
C ASN A 57 -8.95 3.73 -18.68
N THR A 58 -8.57 4.78 -19.37
CA THR A 58 -8.61 4.86 -20.83
C THR A 58 -7.20 4.85 -21.35
N SER A 59 -6.90 4.02 -22.34
CA SER A 59 -5.57 3.91 -22.93
C SER A 59 -5.63 4.02 -24.44
N ALA A 60 -4.58 4.58 -25.01
CA ALA A 60 -4.32 4.66 -26.45
C ALA A 60 -2.86 4.32 -26.71
N ASP A 61 -2.58 3.61 -27.79
CA ASP A 61 -1.23 3.30 -28.22
C ASP A 61 -0.94 3.98 -29.56
N ILE A 62 0.14 4.75 -29.58
CA ILE A 62 0.58 5.50 -30.74
C ILE A 62 2.01 5.10 -31.11
N GLN A 63 2.24 4.91 -32.37
CA GLN A 63 3.56 4.68 -32.95
C GLN A 63 4.16 6.01 -33.38
N ILE A 64 5.37 6.29 -32.95
CA ILE A 64 6.15 7.40 -33.51
C ILE A 64 6.85 6.89 -34.78
N LYS A 65 6.64 7.60 -35.89
CA LYS A 65 7.30 7.29 -37.14
C LYS A 65 8.78 7.66 -37.02
N SER A 66 9.66 6.65 -36.82
CA SER A 66 11.09 6.91 -36.95
C SER A 66 11.43 7.02 -38.45
N ASN A 67 11.89 8.17 -38.87
CA ASN A 67 12.32 8.40 -40.27
C ASN A 67 13.66 7.69 -40.58
N THR A 68 13.81 6.44 -40.10
CA THR A 68 15.03 5.65 -40.36
C THR A 68 15.02 4.92 -41.70
N LYS A 69 13.92 5.04 -42.46
CA LYS A 69 13.90 4.55 -43.86
C LYS A 69 13.61 5.77 -44.75
N GLY A 70 14.64 6.48 -45.11
CA GLY A 70 14.60 7.29 -46.32
C GLY A 70 14.02 6.44 -47.44
N ALA A 71 12.96 6.92 -48.09
CA ALA A 71 12.42 6.31 -49.28
C ALA A 71 13.59 6.11 -50.25
N SER A 72 13.99 4.85 -50.45
CA SER A 72 14.80 4.47 -51.59
C SER A 72 13.97 4.76 -52.84
N MET A 73 14.14 5.91 -53.43
CA MET A 73 13.73 6.15 -54.81
C MET A 73 14.56 5.22 -55.69
N PRO A 74 13.96 4.43 -56.60
CA PRO A 74 14.70 3.62 -57.57
C PRO A 74 15.20 4.56 -58.65
N GLY A 75 16.51 4.65 -58.75
CA GLY A 75 17.22 5.42 -59.77
C GLY A 75 18.57 5.91 -59.28
N ASP A 76 19.55 6.04 -60.13
CA ASP A 76 20.95 6.40 -59.91
C ASP A 76 21.30 7.62 -59.03
N ILE A 77 20.37 8.11 -58.27
CA ILE A 77 20.50 9.16 -57.23
C ILE A 77 20.80 8.55 -55.83
N GLY A 78 20.99 7.21 -55.75
CA GLY A 78 21.17 6.48 -54.52
C GLY A 78 22.44 6.82 -53.70
N GLU A 79 23.50 7.38 -54.33
CA GLU A 79 24.69 7.83 -53.61
C GLU A 79 24.48 9.15 -52.86
N PHE A 80 23.54 10.01 -53.25
CA PHE A 80 23.18 11.24 -52.56
C PHE A 80 22.14 11.02 -51.45
N GLY A 81 21.39 9.94 -51.48
CA GLY A 81 20.43 9.55 -50.43
C GLY A 81 21.10 9.16 -49.11
N ASN A 82 22.38 8.77 -49.14
CA ASN A 82 23.18 8.41 -47.97
C ASN A 82 23.79 9.64 -47.23
N MET A 83 23.63 10.85 -47.76
CA MET A 83 24.10 12.08 -47.11
C MET A 83 23.14 12.61 -46.05
N GLY A 84 22.39 11.73 -45.33
CA GLY A 84 21.79 12.03 -44.01
C GLY A 84 20.83 13.23 -43.90
N LEU A 85 20.38 13.84 -45.01
CA LEU A 85 19.71 15.14 -45.03
C LEU A 85 18.29 15.15 -44.41
N PHE A 86 17.68 14.00 -44.13
CA PHE A 86 16.33 13.90 -43.58
C PHE A 86 16.17 12.92 -42.44
N ALA A 87 17.25 12.31 -41.94
CA ALA A 87 17.19 11.38 -40.83
C ALA A 87 17.47 12.09 -39.50
N VAL A 88 16.56 12.96 -39.05
CA VAL A 88 16.46 13.27 -37.65
C VAL A 88 15.93 12.01 -36.96
N LYS A 89 16.78 11.24 -36.29
CA LYS A 89 16.31 10.23 -35.34
C LYS A 89 15.53 10.97 -34.28
N SER A 90 14.21 11.02 -34.41
CA SER A 90 13.38 11.42 -33.29
C SER A 90 13.63 10.41 -32.16
N ASN A 91 14.21 10.87 -31.08
CA ASN A 91 14.40 10.04 -29.88
C ASN A 91 13.01 9.92 -29.26
N VAL A 92 12.45 8.72 -29.30
CA VAL A 92 11.11 8.44 -28.75
C VAL A 92 10.98 8.92 -27.29
N ASN A 93 12.09 8.94 -26.54
CA ASN A 93 12.11 9.48 -25.19
C ASN A 93 11.84 11.00 -25.16
N ASN A 94 12.27 11.76 -26.16
CA ASN A 94 11.96 13.20 -26.23
C ASN A 94 10.47 13.39 -26.52
N GLU A 95 9.89 12.51 -27.32
CA GLU A 95 8.46 12.61 -27.65
C GLU A 95 7.58 12.22 -26.43
N LEU A 96 8.06 11.33 -25.53
CA LEU A 96 7.40 11.10 -24.25
C LEU A 96 7.23 12.38 -23.45
N HIS A 97 8.30 13.15 -23.31
CA HIS A 97 8.28 14.43 -22.60
C HIS A 97 7.42 15.50 -23.30
N ALA A 98 7.32 15.42 -24.62
CA ALA A 98 6.44 16.32 -25.37
C ALA A 98 4.96 16.08 -25.01
N PHE A 99 4.54 14.82 -24.85
CA PHE A 99 3.17 14.50 -24.41
C PHE A 99 2.90 14.91 -22.95
N GLU A 100 3.92 14.99 -22.11
CA GLU A 100 3.83 15.45 -20.72
C GLU A 100 3.93 16.99 -20.62
N SER A 101 4.03 17.71 -21.75
CA SER A 101 4.13 19.16 -21.75
C SER A 101 2.90 19.83 -21.14
N PRO A 102 3.09 20.75 -20.19
CA PRO A 102 2.01 21.58 -19.65
C PRO A 102 1.28 22.40 -20.73
N ASP A 103 1.97 22.84 -21.76
CA ASP A 103 1.41 23.66 -22.84
C ASP A 103 0.42 22.86 -23.68
N ILE A 104 0.80 21.64 -24.06
CA ILE A 104 -0.09 20.73 -24.80
C ILE A 104 -1.33 20.42 -23.96
N MET A 105 -1.15 20.09 -22.68
CA MET A 105 -2.29 19.80 -21.81
C MET A 105 -3.15 21.04 -21.55
N SER A 106 -2.55 22.23 -21.44
CA SER A 106 -3.30 23.49 -21.29
C SER A 106 -4.19 23.76 -22.49
N GLU A 107 -3.70 23.47 -23.70
CA GLU A 107 -4.50 23.60 -24.92
C GLU A 107 -5.63 22.56 -24.97
N VAL A 108 -5.38 21.32 -24.55
CA VAL A 108 -6.43 20.28 -24.39
C VAL A 108 -7.50 20.73 -23.41
N VAL A 109 -7.09 21.26 -22.24
CA VAL A 109 -8.01 21.78 -21.22
C VAL A 109 -8.85 22.92 -21.76
N ALA A 110 -8.26 23.83 -22.54
CA ALA A 110 -8.96 24.96 -23.17
C ALA A 110 -9.96 24.50 -24.24
N ARG A 111 -9.53 23.63 -25.17
CA ARG A 111 -10.36 23.11 -26.28
C ARG A 111 -11.59 22.36 -25.79
N LEU A 112 -11.39 21.47 -24.79
CA LEU A 112 -12.45 20.65 -24.21
C LEU A 112 -13.18 21.33 -23.05
N ARG A 113 -12.81 22.57 -22.72
CA ARG A 113 -13.36 23.35 -21.58
C ARG A 113 -13.38 22.56 -20.28
N LEU A 114 -12.31 21.78 -20.00
CA LEU A 114 -12.23 20.90 -18.83
C LEU A 114 -12.19 21.68 -17.50
N TYR A 115 -11.95 22.98 -17.57
CA TYR A 115 -12.06 23.89 -16.42
C TYR A 115 -13.51 24.06 -15.94
N MET A 116 -14.51 23.67 -16.77
CA MET A 116 -15.91 23.60 -16.39
C MET A 116 -16.30 22.20 -16.00
N SER A 117 -16.86 22.06 -14.81
CA SER A 117 -17.32 20.77 -14.26
C SER A 117 -18.82 20.84 -14.00
N TYR A 118 -19.54 19.87 -14.49
CA TYR A 118 -20.99 19.73 -14.32
C TYR A 118 -21.26 18.45 -13.54
N THR A 119 -21.94 18.56 -12.40
CA THR A 119 -22.25 17.41 -11.55
C THR A 119 -23.69 17.44 -11.08
N VAL A 120 -24.26 16.25 -10.88
CA VAL A 120 -25.59 16.06 -10.28
C VAL A 120 -25.45 15.17 -9.06
N ASP A 121 -26.14 15.52 -7.98
CA ASP A 121 -26.11 14.70 -6.77
C ASP A 121 -26.83 13.37 -7.01
N GLY A 122 -26.08 12.28 -6.93
CA GLY A 122 -26.59 10.91 -6.99
C GLY A 122 -26.95 10.39 -5.59
N THR A 123 -27.42 9.14 -5.51
CA THR A 123 -27.86 8.52 -4.24
C THR A 123 -26.69 8.32 -3.26
N PHE A 124 -25.51 7.95 -3.76
CA PHE A 124 -24.32 7.67 -2.95
C PHE A 124 -23.14 8.58 -3.26
N HIS A 125 -22.99 8.99 -4.53
CA HIS A 125 -21.90 9.85 -4.99
C HIS A 125 -22.41 10.85 -6.04
N ARG A 126 -21.60 11.87 -6.32
CA ARG A 126 -21.90 12.86 -7.35
C ARG A 126 -21.58 12.27 -8.72
N ASN A 127 -22.54 12.38 -9.64
CA ASN A 127 -22.36 11.97 -11.03
C ASN A 127 -21.83 13.16 -11.84
N VAL A 128 -20.75 12.93 -12.57
CA VAL A 128 -20.19 13.93 -13.50
C VAL A 128 -20.92 13.84 -14.83
N LEU A 129 -21.38 14.98 -15.34
CA LEU A 129 -22.03 15.10 -16.64
C LEU A 129 -20.98 15.57 -17.65
N TYR A 130 -20.89 14.87 -18.78
CA TYR A 130 -19.98 15.21 -19.87
C TYR A 130 -20.49 14.62 -21.20
N GLY A 131 -20.20 15.30 -22.33
CA GLY A 131 -20.55 14.83 -23.66
C GLY A 131 -22.08 14.65 -23.83
N THR A 132 -22.47 13.45 -24.20
CA THR A 132 -23.89 13.11 -24.44
C THR A 132 -24.77 13.15 -23.18
N SER A 133 -24.19 13.13 -22.00
CA SER A 133 -24.93 13.25 -20.73
C SER A 133 -25.05 14.69 -20.23
N LEU A 134 -24.45 15.66 -20.92
CA LEU A 134 -24.42 17.08 -20.52
C LEU A 134 -25.62 17.83 -21.10
N PRO A 135 -26.64 18.21 -20.31
CA PRO A 135 -27.84 18.84 -20.81
C PRO A 135 -27.67 20.33 -21.08
N ILE A 136 -26.77 21.00 -20.37
CA ILE A 136 -26.56 22.43 -20.42
C ILE A 136 -25.08 22.80 -20.52
N SER A 137 -24.77 23.89 -21.16
CA SER A 137 -23.46 24.56 -21.09
C SER A 137 -23.60 25.92 -20.43
N ALA A 138 -22.60 26.36 -19.71
CA ALA A 138 -22.59 27.65 -19.04
C ALA A 138 -21.30 28.39 -19.37
N ASP A 139 -21.43 29.67 -19.67
CA ASP A 139 -20.33 30.61 -19.90
C ASP A 139 -20.35 31.71 -18.84
N LEU A 140 -19.22 31.86 -18.12
CA LEU A 140 -19.03 32.94 -17.16
C LEU A 140 -18.15 34.02 -17.80
N LEU A 141 -18.76 35.17 -18.09
CA LEU A 141 -18.14 36.23 -18.92
C LEU A 141 -17.13 37.09 -18.13
N ASP A 142 -17.39 37.31 -16.84
CA ASP A 142 -16.64 38.26 -16.01
C ASP A 142 -15.70 37.58 -15.02
N VAL A 143 -15.47 36.30 -15.19
CA VAL A 143 -14.60 35.52 -14.27
C VAL A 143 -13.29 35.17 -14.97
N ASP A 144 -12.17 35.62 -14.40
CA ASP A 144 -10.84 35.34 -14.93
C ASP A 144 -10.59 33.84 -15.07
N GLU A 145 -9.70 33.47 -16.01
CA GLU A 145 -9.39 32.08 -16.34
C GLU A 145 -8.90 31.28 -15.15
N ASN A 146 -8.18 31.91 -14.21
CA ASN A 146 -7.61 31.24 -13.03
C ASN A 146 -8.46 31.37 -11.75
N VAL A 147 -9.63 32.00 -11.84
CA VAL A 147 -10.52 32.18 -10.69
C VAL A 147 -11.59 31.08 -10.68
N GLY A 148 -11.75 30.45 -9.52
CA GLY A 148 -12.81 29.48 -9.28
C GLY A 148 -14.15 30.15 -9.01
N ALA A 149 -15.18 29.67 -9.69
CA ALA A 149 -16.57 30.12 -9.49
C ALA A 149 -17.53 28.92 -9.62
N GLY A 150 -18.69 29.00 -9.02
CA GLY A 150 -19.69 27.95 -9.14
C GLY A 150 -21.09 28.40 -8.80
N PHE A 151 -22.06 27.64 -9.24
CA PHE A 151 -23.49 27.86 -8.99
C PHE A 151 -24.28 26.59 -9.31
N THR A 152 -25.49 26.53 -8.84
CA THR A 152 -26.40 25.43 -9.11
C THR A 152 -27.47 25.88 -10.10
N VAL A 153 -27.71 25.09 -11.14
CA VAL A 153 -28.73 25.34 -12.15
C VAL A 153 -29.91 24.41 -11.93
N SER A 154 -31.10 24.97 -11.79
CA SER A 154 -32.34 24.21 -11.74
C SER A 154 -33.30 24.76 -12.81
N GLU A 155 -34.13 23.90 -13.36
CA GLU A 155 -35.15 24.26 -14.33
C GLU A 155 -36.52 24.08 -13.72
N ASN A 156 -37.38 25.07 -13.92
CA ASN A 156 -38.77 24.97 -13.52
C ASN A 156 -39.64 25.65 -14.60
N GLY A 157 -40.46 24.85 -15.31
CA GLY A 157 -41.38 25.37 -16.32
C GLY A 157 -40.70 26.08 -17.50
N GLY A 158 -39.54 25.64 -17.95
CA GLY A 158 -38.75 26.22 -19.03
C GLY A 158 -37.92 27.44 -18.64
N ARG A 159 -37.95 27.86 -17.37
CA ARG A 159 -37.12 28.93 -16.80
C ARG A 159 -35.94 28.32 -16.04
N VAL A 160 -34.77 28.95 -16.19
CA VAL A 160 -33.56 28.62 -15.49
C VAL A 160 -33.47 29.40 -14.20
N THR A 161 -33.24 28.74 -13.10
CA THR A 161 -32.96 29.36 -11.79
C THR A 161 -31.56 29.06 -11.38
N LEU A 162 -30.76 30.10 -11.10
CA LEU A 162 -29.39 30.00 -10.62
C LEU A 162 -29.35 30.27 -9.12
N ASN A 163 -28.72 29.33 -8.36
CA ASN A 163 -28.61 29.38 -6.90
C ASN A 163 -27.21 29.03 -6.44
N ASP A 164 -26.96 29.09 -5.13
CA ASP A 164 -25.75 28.61 -4.45
C ASP A 164 -24.45 29.12 -5.08
N PHE A 165 -24.36 30.43 -5.23
CA PHE A 165 -23.20 31.06 -5.86
C PHE A 165 -21.93 30.88 -5.02
N ILE A 166 -20.83 30.53 -5.70
CA ILE A 166 -19.50 30.34 -5.13
C ILE A 166 -18.53 31.23 -5.90
N HIS A 167 -17.74 32.04 -5.23
CA HIS A 167 -16.67 32.85 -5.84
C HIS A 167 -15.38 32.63 -5.02
N LYS A 168 -14.25 32.36 -5.67
CA LYS A 168 -12.96 32.07 -5.02
C LYS A 168 -13.06 30.98 -3.94
N ASN A 169 -13.88 29.95 -4.17
CA ASN A 169 -14.19 28.85 -3.25
C ASN A 169 -15.01 29.21 -1.99
N GLU A 170 -15.48 30.45 -1.86
CA GLU A 170 -16.36 30.89 -0.77
C GLU A 170 -17.80 31.03 -1.28
N LYS A 171 -18.76 30.65 -0.43
CA LYS A 171 -20.18 30.86 -0.75
C LYS A 171 -20.48 32.36 -0.70
N VAL A 172 -20.99 32.89 -1.81
CA VAL A 172 -21.45 34.25 -1.91
C VAL A 172 -22.96 34.24 -1.73
N GLY A 173 -23.48 34.95 -0.73
CA GLY A 173 -24.91 35.09 -0.51
C GLY A 173 -25.53 35.86 -1.67
N GLY A 174 -26.68 35.38 -2.16
CA GLY A 174 -27.43 36.04 -3.23
C GLY A 174 -28.85 35.51 -3.33
N LYS A 175 -29.76 36.30 -3.83
CA LYS A 175 -31.11 35.83 -4.16
C LYS A 175 -31.03 34.93 -5.42
N PRO A 176 -31.92 33.92 -5.54
CA PRO A 176 -32.05 33.15 -6.77
C PRO A 176 -32.23 34.09 -8.00
N VAL A 177 -31.46 33.84 -9.03
CA VAL A 177 -31.56 34.58 -10.30
C VAL A 177 -32.33 33.72 -11.29
N VAL A 178 -33.44 34.23 -11.82
CA VAL A 178 -34.34 33.54 -12.75
C VAL A 178 -34.28 34.20 -14.12
N GLY A 179 -34.18 33.39 -15.17
CA GLY A 179 -34.19 33.85 -16.57
C GLY A 179 -34.53 32.75 -17.55
N HIS A 180 -34.21 32.96 -18.81
CA HIS A 180 -34.39 31.94 -19.87
C HIS A 180 -33.04 31.44 -20.38
N TYR A 181 -33.04 30.30 -21.03
CA TYR A 181 -31.86 29.81 -21.71
C TYR A 181 -31.43 30.79 -22.81
N GLY A 182 -30.13 31.11 -22.83
CA GLY A 182 -29.52 32.06 -23.74
C GLY A 182 -29.48 33.49 -23.20
N ASP A 183 -30.21 33.80 -22.12
CA ASP A 183 -30.17 35.15 -21.52
C ASP A 183 -28.84 35.38 -20.79
N THR A 184 -28.36 36.62 -20.81
CA THR A 184 -27.24 37.07 -20.01
C THR A 184 -27.74 37.45 -18.62
N LEU A 185 -27.54 36.58 -17.64
CA LEU A 185 -28.03 36.75 -16.28
C LEU A 185 -26.99 37.44 -15.40
N GLN A 186 -27.38 38.53 -14.75
CA GLN A 186 -26.55 39.22 -13.75
C GLN A 186 -26.59 38.43 -12.42
N THR A 187 -25.46 37.97 -11.98
CA THR A 187 -25.35 37.15 -10.77
C THR A 187 -24.27 37.70 -9.83
N PRO A 188 -24.23 37.29 -8.57
CA PRO A 188 -23.16 37.66 -7.63
C PRO A 188 -21.75 37.29 -8.07
N VAL A 189 -21.61 36.36 -9.01
CA VAL A 189 -20.32 35.90 -9.55
C VAL A 189 -20.03 36.45 -10.96
N GLY A 190 -20.80 37.45 -11.40
CA GLY A 190 -20.67 38.05 -12.70
C GLY A 190 -21.78 37.64 -13.68
N ARG A 191 -21.64 38.02 -14.95
CA ARG A 191 -22.61 37.70 -16.02
C ARG A 191 -22.44 36.24 -16.41
N ILE A 192 -23.56 35.51 -16.43
CA ILE A 192 -23.61 34.07 -16.78
C ILE A 192 -24.61 33.89 -17.91
N ILE A 193 -24.23 33.09 -18.88
CA ILE A 193 -25.11 32.61 -19.95
C ILE A 193 -25.25 31.12 -19.80
N VAL A 194 -26.48 30.59 -19.73
CA VAL A 194 -26.74 29.14 -19.70
C VAL A 194 -27.47 28.77 -20.99
N GLN A 195 -26.91 27.81 -21.72
CA GLN A 195 -27.46 27.35 -22.99
C GLN A 195 -27.81 25.88 -22.94
N LYS A 196 -28.79 25.44 -23.73
CA LYS A 196 -29.09 24.02 -23.95
C LYS A 196 -28.04 23.43 -24.87
N THR A 197 -27.57 22.23 -24.54
CA THR A 197 -26.71 21.45 -25.43
C THR A 197 -27.56 20.72 -26.49
N LYS A 198 -26.89 20.05 -27.43
CA LYS A 198 -27.57 19.18 -28.40
C LYS A 198 -28.25 17.97 -27.75
N ASP A 199 -27.74 17.54 -26.62
CA ASP A 199 -28.21 16.38 -25.88
C ASP A 199 -29.13 16.77 -24.70
N TYR A 200 -29.70 18.00 -24.78
CA TYR A 200 -30.65 18.46 -23.77
C TYR A 200 -31.88 17.56 -23.70
N SER A 201 -32.18 17.08 -22.49
CA SER A 201 -33.43 16.41 -22.16
C SER A 201 -34.02 16.98 -20.88
N GLY A 202 -35.34 17.19 -20.84
CA GLY A 202 -36.03 17.65 -19.63
C GLY A 202 -35.89 16.66 -18.46
N GLU A 203 -35.68 15.41 -18.76
CA GLU A 203 -35.40 14.40 -17.73
C GLU A 203 -34.04 14.59 -17.03
N ALA A 204 -33.01 15.00 -17.77
CA ALA A 204 -31.69 15.28 -17.21
C ALA A 204 -31.69 16.52 -16.29
N MET A 205 -32.65 17.44 -16.48
CA MET A 205 -32.82 18.65 -15.67
C MET A 205 -33.78 18.49 -14.48
N LYS A 206 -34.35 17.27 -14.25
CA LYS A 206 -35.19 17.02 -13.07
C LYS A 206 -34.43 17.21 -11.76
N LYS A 207 -33.11 17.03 -11.79
CA LYS A 207 -32.20 17.28 -10.65
C LYS A 207 -31.38 18.53 -10.90
N PRO A 208 -31.11 19.34 -9.87
CA PRO A 208 -30.23 20.47 -9.97
C PRO A 208 -28.83 20.07 -10.48
N VAL A 209 -28.31 20.83 -11.43
CA VAL A 209 -26.97 20.67 -12.00
C VAL A 209 -26.02 21.62 -11.29
N ASN A 210 -25.03 21.09 -10.60
CA ASN A 210 -23.97 21.90 -10.00
C ASN A 210 -22.92 22.21 -11.07
N VAL A 211 -22.74 23.49 -11.40
CA VAL A 211 -21.75 23.99 -12.34
C VAL A 211 -20.60 24.61 -11.56
N ARG A 212 -19.38 24.20 -11.87
CA ARG A 212 -18.19 24.73 -11.25
C ARG A 212 -17.11 25.02 -12.27
N LYS A 213 -16.64 26.25 -12.30
CA LYS A 213 -15.45 26.70 -13.01
C LYS A 213 -14.27 26.59 -12.04
N SER A 214 -13.20 25.97 -12.48
CA SER A 214 -11.92 25.89 -11.74
C SER A 214 -10.85 26.63 -12.51
N GLY A 215 -9.80 27.10 -11.85
CA GLY A 215 -8.70 27.80 -12.53
C GLY A 215 -8.01 26.86 -13.53
N GLN A 216 -7.81 27.34 -14.76
CA GLN A 216 -7.27 26.54 -15.87
C GLN A 216 -5.92 25.92 -15.53
N ARG A 217 -5.00 26.66 -14.90
CA ARG A 217 -3.68 26.13 -14.49
C ARG A 217 -3.80 24.95 -13.53
N GLY A 218 -4.68 25.06 -12.53
CA GLY A 218 -4.90 23.98 -11.56
C GLY A 218 -5.48 22.72 -12.20
N VAL A 219 -6.40 22.92 -13.16
CA VAL A 219 -7.01 21.81 -13.92
C VAL A 219 -5.98 21.16 -14.83
N THR A 220 -5.17 21.93 -15.55
CA THR A 220 -4.06 21.43 -16.37
C THR A 220 -3.12 20.55 -15.55
N GLN A 221 -2.67 21.03 -14.39
CA GLN A 221 -1.80 20.25 -13.51
C GLN A 221 -2.48 18.98 -13.00
N SER A 222 -3.77 19.06 -12.69
CA SER A 222 -4.54 17.89 -12.25
C SER A 222 -4.63 16.80 -13.32
N TYR A 223 -4.79 17.18 -14.59
CA TYR A 223 -4.84 16.23 -15.70
C TYR A 223 -3.46 15.70 -16.05
N LEU A 224 -2.40 16.51 -15.99
CA LEU A 224 -1.01 16.04 -16.12
C LEU A 224 -0.67 14.98 -15.08
N ASN A 225 -1.05 15.19 -13.83
CA ASN A 225 -0.82 14.20 -12.77
C ASN A 225 -1.60 12.89 -12.96
N ARG A 226 -2.68 12.91 -13.74
CA ARG A 226 -3.49 11.73 -14.07
C ARG A 226 -3.06 11.05 -15.36
N LEU A 227 -2.39 11.80 -16.23
CA LEU A 227 -1.83 11.27 -17.46
C LEU A 227 -0.62 10.40 -17.14
N GLN A 228 -0.55 9.24 -17.76
CA GLN A 228 0.60 8.35 -17.70
C GLN A 228 1.06 8.11 -19.13
N VAL A 229 2.30 8.46 -19.40
CA VAL A 229 2.96 8.30 -20.69
C VAL A 229 4.10 7.30 -20.51
N ASN A 230 4.03 6.18 -21.18
CA ASN A 230 5.04 5.13 -21.07
C ASN A 230 5.36 4.55 -22.43
N LEU A 231 6.57 4.01 -22.59
CA LEU A 231 6.86 3.14 -23.73
C LEU A 231 6.09 1.82 -23.57
N ALA A 232 5.43 1.37 -24.62
CA ALA A 232 4.74 0.08 -24.61
C ALA A 232 5.73 -1.08 -24.46
N ASP A 233 6.91 -0.95 -25.04
CA ASP A 233 8.05 -1.86 -24.89
C ASP A 233 9.36 -1.02 -24.99
N LYS A 234 10.41 -1.45 -24.29
CA LYS A 234 11.71 -0.76 -24.25
C LYS A 234 12.38 -0.64 -25.64
N ASN A 235 12.04 -1.52 -26.57
CA ASN A 235 12.62 -1.59 -27.92
C ASN A 235 11.62 -1.20 -29.02
N ALA A 236 10.42 -0.73 -28.66
CA ALA A 236 9.41 -0.34 -29.64
C ALA A 236 9.22 1.17 -29.69
N ASP A 237 9.07 1.71 -30.88
CA ASP A 237 8.72 3.12 -31.11
C ASP A 237 7.21 3.37 -30.86
N VAL A 238 6.66 2.74 -29.80
CA VAL A 238 5.25 2.81 -29.43
C VAL A 238 5.11 3.41 -28.04
N ILE A 239 4.36 4.51 -27.97
CA ILE A 239 4.01 5.21 -26.75
C ILE A 239 2.60 4.79 -26.35
N SER A 240 2.45 4.34 -25.12
CA SER A 240 1.17 4.07 -24.48
C SER A 240 0.76 5.25 -23.62
N LEU A 241 -0.33 5.92 -23.99
CA LEU A 241 -0.95 6.99 -23.25
C LEU A 241 -2.09 6.41 -22.43
N SER A 242 -2.18 6.75 -21.14
CA SER A 242 -3.33 6.37 -20.34
C SER A 242 -3.74 7.45 -19.35
N ILE A 243 -5.05 7.56 -19.13
CA ILE A 243 -5.61 8.53 -18.20
C ILE A 243 -6.75 7.91 -17.40
N LYS A 244 -6.83 8.26 -16.11
CA LYS A 244 -7.91 7.84 -15.22
C LYS A 244 -8.92 8.94 -15.06
N ASP A 245 -10.19 8.69 -15.42
CA ASP A 245 -11.28 9.65 -15.26
C ASP A 245 -12.58 8.94 -14.83
N VAL A 246 -13.49 9.72 -14.27
CA VAL A 246 -14.82 9.27 -13.89
C VAL A 246 -15.71 9.05 -15.12
N SER A 247 -15.51 9.89 -16.16
CA SER A 247 -16.23 9.78 -17.43
C SER A 247 -15.34 9.13 -18.49
N THR A 248 -15.77 7.99 -19.00
CA THR A 248 -15.07 7.28 -20.08
C THR A 248 -15.00 8.11 -21.36
N GLN A 249 -16.08 8.81 -21.71
CA GLN A 249 -16.13 9.68 -22.88
C GLN A 249 -15.15 10.86 -22.75
N ARG A 250 -15.13 11.53 -21.59
CA ARG A 250 -14.17 12.62 -21.32
C ARG A 250 -12.73 12.15 -21.43
N ALA A 251 -12.41 10.98 -20.88
CA ALA A 251 -11.07 10.40 -20.97
C ALA A 251 -10.66 10.11 -22.43
N GLN A 252 -11.58 9.60 -23.24
CA GLN A 252 -11.35 9.34 -24.67
C GLN A 252 -11.11 10.67 -25.43
N ASP A 253 -11.95 11.67 -25.17
CA ASP A 253 -11.81 12.98 -25.81
C ASP A 253 -10.51 13.68 -25.42
N ILE A 254 -10.08 13.55 -24.15
CA ILE A 254 -8.79 14.08 -23.68
C ILE A 254 -7.65 13.45 -24.47
N LEU A 255 -7.59 12.10 -24.57
CA LEU A 255 -6.50 11.44 -25.27
C LEU A 255 -6.54 11.72 -26.78
N ASN A 256 -7.72 11.74 -27.40
CA ASN A 256 -7.86 12.10 -28.81
C ASN A 256 -7.38 13.54 -29.08
N THR A 257 -7.82 14.48 -28.25
CA THR A 257 -7.42 15.88 -28.38
C THR A 257 -5.94 16.08 -28.07
N LEU A 258 -5.40 15.34 -27.08
CA LEU A 258 -3.97 15.37 -26.77
C LEU A 258 -3.12 14.94 -27.97
N ILE A 259 -3.50 13.84 -28.62
CA ILE A 259 -2.82 13.35 -29.84
C ILE A 259 -2.98 14.37 -30.98
N ALA A 260 -4.16 14.97 -31.14
CA ALA A 260 -4.39 15.96 -32.18
C ALA A 260 -3.54 17.23 -31.95
N VAL A 261 -3.56 17.78 -30.73
CA VAL A 261 -2.76 18.97 -30.37
C VAL A 261 -1.27 18.72 -30.53
N TYR A 262 -0.78 17.55 -30.06
CA TYR A 262 0.61 17.14 -30.29
C TYR A 262 0.98 17.14 -31.79
N ASN A 263 0.15 16.52 -32.63
CA ASN A 263 0.39 16.45 -34.08
C ASN A 263 0.35 17.82 -34.74
N GLU A 264 -0.58 18.68 -34.33
CA GLU A 264 -0.69 20.05 -34.84
C GLU A 264 0.55 20.88 -34.46
N ASN A 265 1.02 20.77 -33.22
CA ASN A 265 2.22 21.45 -32.77
C ASN A 265 3.46 20.93 -33.49
N TRP A 266 3.59 19.60 -33.63
CA TRP A 266 4.69 18.98 -34.39
C TRP A 266 4.74 19.49 -35.85
N VAL A 267 3.61 19.58 -36.54
CA VAL A 267 3.53 20.14 -37.92
C VAL A 267 3.89 21.62 -37.92
N ARG A 268 3.41 22.39 -36.97
CA ARG A 268 3.72 23.81 -36.83
C ARG A 268 5.23 24.04 -36.66
N ASP A 269 5.85 23.30 -35.77
CA ASP A 269 7.29 23.40 -35.50
C ASP A 269 8.12 23.01 -36.73
N LYS A 270 7.76 21.92 -37.42
CA LYS A 270 8.41 21.53 -38.67
C LYS A 270 8.27 22.58 -39.75
N ASN A 271 7.08 23.14 -39.93
CA ASN A 271 6.84 24.19 -40.91
C ASN A 271 7.59 25.48 -40.57
N GLN A 272 7.73 25.84 -39.31
CA GLN A 272 8.51 26.99 -38.88
C GLN A 272 9.99 26.83 -39.24
N ILE A 273 10.59 25.64 -39.00
CA ILE A 273 11.99 25.33 -39.38
C ILE A 273 12.14 25.37 -40.90
N ALA A 274 11.21 24.73 -41.65
CA ALA A 274 11.25 24.70 -43.11
C ALA A 274 11.10 26.13 -43.69
N ASN A 275 10.22 26.95 -43.15
CA ASN A 275 10.03 28.31 -43.57
C ASN A 275 11.29 29.19 -43.31
N SER A 276 11.87 29.07 -42.13
CA SER A 276 13.15 29.77 -41.84
C SER A 276 14.27 29.36 -42.79
N THR A 277 14.36 28.05 -43.11
CA THR A 277 15.32 27.51 -44.07
C THR A 277 15.02 28.04 -45.49
N SER A 278 13.77 28.04 -45.94
CA SER A 278 13.38 28.54 -47.26
C SER A 278 13.68 30.04 -47.42
N VAL A 279 13.35 30.85 -46.42
CA VAL A 279 13.67 32.32 -46.46
C VAL A 279 15.17 32.51 -46.60
N PHE A 280 15.97 31.76 -45.84
CA PHE A 280 17.40 31.82 -45.92
C PHE A 280 17.94 31.46 -47.32
N ILE A 281 17.48 30.31 -47.88
CA ILE A 281 17.94 29.83 -49.18
C ILE A 281 17.58 30.87 -50.27
N ASN A 282 16.37 31.44 -50.23
CA ASN A 282 15.93 32.46 -51.22
C ASN A 282 16.80 33.72 -51.15
N ASP A 283 17.12 34.24 -49.98
CA ASP A 283 18.01 35.38 -49.86
C ASP A 283 19.40 35.09 -50.41
N ARG A 284 19.86 33.86 -50.24
CA ARG A 284 21.18 33.46 -50.71
C ARG A 284 21.21 33.22 -52.22
N LEU A 285 20.19 32.62 -52.78
CA LEU A 285 20.03 32.47 -54.23
C LEU A 285 20.15 33.87 -54.92
N ARG A 286 19.46 34.89 -54.36
CA ARG A 286 19.51 36.26 -54.91
C ARG A 286 20.94 36.84 -54.94
N VAL A 287 21.70 36.59 -53.86
CA VAL A 287 23.09 37.05 -53.81
C VAL A 287 23.99 36.31 -54.81
N ILE A 288 23.88 34.97 -54.91
CA ILE A 288 24.64 34.16 -55.83
C ILE A 288 24.28 34.48 -57.28
N GLU A 289 23.02 34.69 -57.55
CA GLU A 289 22.54 35.10 -58.89
C GLU A 289 23.18 36.45 -59.34
N GLY A 290 23.26 37.42 -58.39
CA GLY A 290 23.99 38.69 -58.66
C GLY A 290 25.49 38.51 -58.86
N GLU A 291 26.09 37.65 -58.04
CA GLU A 291 27.55 37.31 -58.21
C GLU A 291 27.85 36.52 -59.46
N LEU A 292 26.96 35.62 -59.90
CA LEU A 292 27.11 34.84 -61.15
C LEU A 292 26.98 35.77 -62.36
N ALA A 293 25.98 36.66 -62.38
CA ALA A 293 25.82 37.64 -63.42
C ALA A 293 27.06 38.56 -63.59
N GLY A 294 27.68 38.91 -62.43
CA GLY A 294 28.93 39.64 -62.46
C GLY A 294 30.09 38.91 -63.16
N VAL A 295 30.27 37.61 -62.78
CA VAL A 295 31.29 36.74 -63.38
C VAL A 295 31.00 36.47 -64.87
N ASP A 296 29.77 36.26 -65.24
CA ASP A 296 29.36 36.08 -66.66
C ASP A 296 29.67 37.34 -67.49
N SER A 297 29.48 38.52 -66.87
CA SER A 297 29.86 39.79 -67.47
C SER A 297 31.37 39.92 -67.65
N ASP A 298 32.14 39.54 -66.61
CA ASP A 298 33.61 39.55 -66.67
C ASP A 298 34.15 38.55 -67.70
N ILE A 299 33.62 37.38 -67.85
CA ILE A 299 33.97 36.42 -68.93
C ILE A 299 33.66 36.98 -70.28
N SER A 300 32.49 37.57 -70.44
CA SER A 300 32.00 38.17 -71.66
C SER A 300 32.87 39.34 -72.12
N ALA A 301 33.20 40.22 -71.17
CA ALA A 301 34.09 41.33 -71.37
C ALA A 301 35.52 40.86 -71.79
N TYR A 302 36.07 39.90 -71.08
CA TYR A 302 37.38 39.33 -71.33
C TYR A 302 37.47 38.62 -72.66
N LYS A 303 36.46 37.81 -73.04
CA LYS A 303 36.37 37.16 -74.33
C LYS A 303 36.29 38.18 -75.51
N SER A 304 35.54 39.29 -75.27
CA SER A 304 35.37 40.38 -76.25
C SER A 304 36.66 41.20 -76.43
N GLU A 305 37.36 41.53 -75.39
CA GLU A 305 38.60 42.34 -75.39
C GLU A 305 39.77 41.60 -76.01
N ASN A 306 39.87 40.29 -75.83
CA ASN A 306 41.07 39.52 -76.19
C ASN A 306 40.96 38.71 -77.51
N MET A 307 39.81 38.68 -78.20
CA MET A 307 39.61 37.97 -79.48
C MET A 307 40.16 36.52 -79.48
N ILE A 308 39.89 35.70 -78.44
CA ILE A 308 40.52 34.38 -78.32
C ILE A 308 39.70 33.32 -79.02
N PRO A 309 40.24 32.65 -80.10
CA PRO A 309 39.65 31.41 -80.63
C PRO A 309 40.14 30.17 -79.86
N ASP A 310 39.40 29.15 -79.96
CA ASP A 310 39.47 27.84 -79.31
C ASP A 310 40.95 27.26 -79.27
N VAL A 311 41.45 26.98 -78.10
CA VAL A 311 42.76 26.32 -77.92
C VAL A 311 42.53 24.84 -77.71
N GLY A 312 42.65 24.10 -78.88
CA GLY A 312 42.28 22.72 -78.89
C GLY A 312 43.17 21.71 -78.26
N ALA A 313 42.60 20.59 -78.16
CA ALA A 313 43.08 19.16 -78.12
C ALA A 313 44.17 18.75 -77.11
N ALA A 314 45.28 19.43 -76.87
CA ALA A 314 46.26 19.09 -75.85
C ALA A 314 45.77 19.44 -74.38
N ALA A 315 44.88 20.40 -74.27
CA ALA A 315 44.30 20.81 -73.03
C ALA A 315 43.22 19.83 -72.50
N THR A 316 42.62 19.01 -73.40
CA THR A 316 41.43 18.14 -73.06
C THR A 316 41.77 17.09 -72.03
N MET A 317 42.95 16.47 -72.07
CA MET A 317 43.34 15.44 -71.06
C MET A 317 43.60 16.04 -69.68
N TYR A 318 44.26 17.21 -69.63
CA TYR A 318 44.44 17.93 -68.36
C TYR A 318 43.19 18.67 -67.92
N MET A 319 42.32 19.03 -68.82
CA MET A 319 40.99 19.56 -68.52
C MET A 319 40.11 18.55 -67.80
N GLN A 320 40.12 17.28 -68.23
CA GLN A 320 39.36 16.24 -67.64
C GLN A 320 39.80 15.99 -66.18
N GLN A 321 41.11 16.00 -65.93
CA GLN A 321 41.65 15.88 -64.59
C GLN A 321 41.35 17.14 -63.72
N SER A 322 41.39 18.35 -64.36
CA SER A 322 41.02 19.62 -63.77
C SER A 322 39.52 19.69 -63.44
N THR A 323 38.67 19.06 -64.26
CA THR A 323 37.23 19.00 -64.00
C THR A 323 36.90 18.23 -62.71
N VAL A 324 37.56 17.07 -62.51
CA VAL A 324 37.38 16.29 -61.30
C VAL A 324 37.84 17.04 -60.02
N LEU A 325 39.03 17.65 -60.11
CA LEU A 325 39.57 18.48 -59.03
C LEU A 325 38.68 19.71 -58.74
N ASN A 326 38.16 20.33 -59.80
CA ASN A 326 37.28 21.47 -59.65
C ASN A 326 35.93 21.06 -59.01
N GLN A 327 35.41 19.88 -59.33
CA GLN A 327 34.21 19.34 -58.71
C GLN A 327 34.42 19.11 -57.23
N GLN A 328 35.55 18.51 -56.82
CA GLN A 328 35.93 18.33 -55.47
C GLN A 328 36.12 19.65 -54.71
N LEU A 329 36.80 20.65 -55.33
CA LEU A 329 36.96 22.01 -54.81
C LEU A 329 35.59 22.68 -54.56
N GLN A 330 34.71 22.44 -55.51
CA GLN A 330 33.34 22.94 -55.48
C GLN A 330 32.56 22.41 -54.30
N ASP A 331 32.61 21.08 -54.12
CA ASP A 331 31.93 20.41 -53.03
C ASP A 331 32.40 20.93 -51.66
N VAL A 332 33.74 21.04 -51.50
CA VAL A 332 34.31 21.57 -50.26
C VAL A 332 34.02 23.06 -50.07
N SER A 333 34.01 23.84 -51.16
CA SER A 333 33.65 25.25 -51.13
C SER A 333 32.21 25.47 -50.73
N ASN A 334 31.27 24.65 -51.21
CA ASN A 334 29.86 24.68 -50.86
C ASN A 334 29.71 24.39 -49.34
N GLN A 335 30.35 23.31 -48.87
CA GLN A 335 30.27 22.93 -47.46
C GLN A 335 30.87 24.05 -46.57
N LEU A 336 31.99 24.63 -46.95
CA LEU A 336 32.67 25.71 -46.25
C LEU A 336 31.81 26.99 -46.19
N TYR A 337 31.18 27.26 -47.32
CA TYR A 337 30.24 28.35 -47.40
C TYR A 337 29.08 28.18 -46.43
N MET A 338 28.45 27.01 -46.41
CA MET A 338 27.34 26.68 -45.54
C MET A 338 27.75 26.73 -44.09
N ALA A 339 28.91 26.19 -43.74
CA ALA A 339 29.45 26.26 -42.39
C ALA A 339 29.67 27.71 -41.91
N ARG A 340 30.25 28.58 -42.76
CA ARG A 340 30.44 30.00 -42.46
C ARG A 340 29.12 30.70 -42.27
N TYR A 341 28.14 30.39 -43.11
CA TYR A 341 26.81 31.02 -43.01
C TYR A 341 26.10 30.64 -41.71
N ILE A 342 26.10 29.35 -41.37
CA ILE A 342 25.50 28.94 -40.11
C ILE A 342 26.20 29.64 -38.93
N LYS A 343 27.53 29.80 -39.01
CA LYS A 343 28.29 30.54 -38.01
C LYS A 343 27.84 32.01 -37.92
N ASP A 344 27.72 32.70 -39.06
CA ASP A 344 27.23 34.08 -39.10
C ASP A 344 25.78 34.21 -38.62
N TYR A 345 24.95 33.26 -39.00
CA TYR A 345 23.56 33.18 -38.52
C TYR A 345 23.51 33.04 -37.01
N ILE A 346 24.34 32.15 -36.45
CA ILE A 346 24.47 31.94 -35.00
C ILE A 346 25.03 33.21 -34.33
N GLY A 347 25.95 33.95 -34.98
CA GLY A 347 26.54 35.15 -34.43
C GLY A 347 25.63 36.36 -34.35
N LYS A 348 24.55 36.45 -35.12
CA LYS A 348 23.63 37.58 -35.11
C LYS A 348 22.72 37.55 -33.89
N GLU A 349 22.65 38.65 -33.17
CA GLU A 349 21.82 38.85 -31.98
C GLU A 349 20.33 38.71 -32.30
N ASP A 350 19.89 39.19 -33.46
CA ASP A 350 18.48 39.12 -33.93
C ASP A 350 17.97 37.67 -34.09
N ASN A 351 18.88 36.74 -34.31
CA ASN A 351 18.56 35.31 -34.48
C ASN A 351 18.67 34.52 -33.17
N ARG A 352 18.85 35.18 -32.00
CA ARG A 352 19.10 34.52 -30.74
C ARG A 352 17.90 33.62 -30.32
N ASN A 353 16.72 34.08 -30.61
CA ASN A 353 15.48 33.38 -30.21
C ASN A 353 14.79 32.69 -31.39
N GLN A 354 15.52 32.46 -32.48
CA GLN A 354 14.99 31.78 -33.66
C GLN A 354 15.60 30.42 -33.86
N PRO A 355 14.87 29.48 -34.48
CA PRO A 355 15.44 28.19 -34.90
C PRO A 355 16.61 28.39 -35.84
N LEU A 356 17.63 27.55 -35.68
CA LEU A 356 18.77 27.52 -36.62
C LEU A 356 18.34 26.80 -37.90
N PRO A 357 18.86 27.21 -39.07
CA PRO A 357 18.65 26.49 -40.30
C PRO A 357 19.15 25.05 -40.17
N ALA A 358 18.29 24.09 -40.50
CA ALA A 358 18.61 22.65 -40.43
C ALA A 358 18.78 22.05 -41.83
N ASN A 359 19.46 20.91 -41.92
CA ASN A 359 19.63 20.13 -43.15
C ASN A 359 20.39 20.88 -44.26
N MET A 360 21.39 21.61 -43.88
CA MET A 360 22.17 22.48 -44.81
C MET A 360 23.26 21.74 -45.54
N GLY A 361 23.37 20.41 -45.45
CA GLY A 361 24.30 19.58 -46.19
C GLY A 361 25.75 19.65 -45.67
N LEU A 362 25.92 19.94 -44.38
CA LEU A 362 27.21 19.78 -43.74
C LEU A 362 27.51 18.30 -43.53
N SER A 363 28.75 17.87 -43.80
CA SER A 363 29.15 16.45 -43.64
C SER A 363 29.25 16.04 -42.16
N SER A 364 29.17 16.96 -41.22
CA SER A 364 29.34 16.74 -39.81
C SER A 364 27.98 16.42 -39.14
N GLN A 365 27.73 15.13 -38.89
CA GLN A 365 26.55 14.63 -38.17
C GLN A 365 26.41 15.25 -36.77
N THR A 366 27.54 15.60 -36.14
CA THR A 366 27.57 16.23 -34.81
C THR A 366 26.93 17.62 -34.85
N ILE A 367 27.24 18.40 -35.90
CA ILE A 367 26.65 19.75 -36.07
C ILE A 367 25.17 19.64 -36.36
N GLU A 368 24.74 18.74 -37.24
CA GLU A 368 23.34 18.55 -37.59
C GLU A 368 22.50 18.08 -36.39
N ASN A 369 23.03 17.11 -35.62
CA ASN A 369 22.38 16.69 -34.37
C ASN A 369 22.25 17.83 -33.36
N GLY A 370 23.35 18.62 -33.21
CA GLY A 370 23.33 19.77 -32.31
C GLY A 370 22.33 20.85 -32.73
N ILE A 371 22.22 21.15 -34.02
CA ILE A 371 21.21 22.07 -34.56
C ILE A 371 19.81 21.54 -34.34
N SER A 372 19.58 20.26 -34.57
CA SER A 372 18.27 19.63 -34.36
C SER A 372 17.83 19.69 -32.89
N GLU A 373 18.74 19.39 -31.95
CA GLU A 373 18.48 19.49 -30.53
C GLU A 373 18.24 20.95 -30.08
N TYR A 374 19.06 21.88 -30.58
CA TYR A 374 18.86 23.31 -30.34
C TYR A 374 17.49 23.78 -30.84
N ASN A 375 17.09 23.38 -32.05
CA ASN A 375 15.81 23.75 -32.63
C ASN A 375 14.66 23.22 -31.80
N SER A 376 14.75 21.99 -31.29
CA SER A 376 13.75 21.44 -30.37
C SER A 376 13.61 22.28 -29.10
N LYS A 377 14.74 22.66 -28.50
CA LYS A 377 14.74 23.45 -27.26
C LYS A 377 14.31 24.91 -27.44
N ILE A 378 14.67 25.54 -28.56
CA ILE A 378 14.26 26.93 -28.82
C ILE A 378 12.74 27.02 -29.05
N LEU A 379 12.17 26.02 -29.73
CA LEU A 379 10.72 25.96 -29.89
C LEU A 379 10.01 25.75 -28.54
N GLN A 380 10.54 24.87 -27.69
CA GLN A 380 10.07 24.68 -26.32
C GLN A 380 10.16 25.99 -25.52
N ARG A 381 11.27 26.70 -25.63
CA ARG A 381 11.47 28.00 -24.97
C ARG A 381 10.44 29.04 -25.43
N ASN A 382 10.25 29.14 -26.74
CA ASN A 382 9.32 30.13 -27.33
C ASN A 382 7.86 29.85 -26.92
N ASN A 383 7.48 28.58 -26.85
CA ASN A 383 6.17 28.19 -26.35
C ASN A 383 6.02 28.55 -24.85
N LEU A 384 7.02 28.35 -24.04
CA LEU A 384 6.99 28.73 -22.62
C LEU A 384 6.90 30.25 -22.43
N VAL A 385 7.63 31.03 -23.22
CA VAL A 385 7.57 32.49 -23.18
C VAL A 385 6.18 33.00 -23.54
N ALA A 386 5.56 32.40 -24.57
CA ALA A 386 4.21 32.81 -25.00
C ALA A 386 3.17 32.55 -23.87
N ASN A 387 3.38 31.56 -23.05
CA ASN A 387 2.42 31.17 -22.01
C ASN A 387 2.75 31.71 -20.59
N SER A 388 4.02 31.99 -20.31
CA SER A 388 4.47 32.30 -18.94
C SER A 388 5.33 33.56 -18.81
N GLY A 389 5.65 34.19 -19.94
CA GLY A 389 6.51 35.38 -19.98
C GLY A 389 8.01 35.07 -19.82
N GLU A 390 8.86 36.05 -20.13
CA GLU A 390 10.33 35.89 -20.14
C GLU A 390 10.96 35.74 -18.75
N GLU A 391 10.28 36.17 -17.70
CA GLU A 391 10.77 36.13 -16.32
C GLU A 391 10.64 34.75 -15.63
N ASN A 392 10.05 33.79 -16.29
CA ASN A 392 9.90 32.44 -15.75
C ASN A 392 11.25 31.76 -15.56
N VAL A 393 11.44 31.13 -14.40
CA VAL A 393 12.69 30.42 -14.04
C VAL A 393 13.04 29.35 -15.08
N LEU A 394 12.07 28.60 -15.58
CA LEU A 394 12.26 27.58 -16.61
C LEU A 394 12.67 28.18 -17.95
N VAL A 395 12.22 29.39 -18.28
CA VAL A 395 12.66 30.10 -19.47
C VAL A 395 14.13 30.50 -19.31
N LYS A 396 14.52 31.01 -18.14
CA LYS A 396 15.92 31.37 -17.84
C LYS A 396 16.85 30.17 -17.90
N ASP A 397 16.42 29.03 -17.37
CA ASP A 397 17.19 27.78 -17.44
C ASP A 397 17.36 27.30 -18.88
N LEU A 398 16.28 27.37 -19.68
CA LEU A 398 16.34 27.06 -21.11
C LEU A 398 17.22 28.04 -21.87
N ASP A 399 17.17 29.33 -21.56
CA ASP A 399 18.03 30.35 -22.18
C ASP A 399 19.49 30.08 -21.89
N GLN A 400 19.86 29.66 -20.68
CA GLN A 400 21.22 29.27 -20.34
C GLN A 400 21.65 27.99 -21.07
N ALA A 401 20.79 26.99 -21.15
CA ALA A 401 21.04 25.77 -21.90
C ALA A 401 21.22 26.05 -23.39
N LEU A 402 20.34 26.86 -23.99
CA LEU A 402 20.41 27.30 -25.37
C LEU A 402 21.67 28.10 -25.68
N ALA A 403 22.09 29.00 -24.79
CA ALA A 403 23.32 29.75 -24.93
C ALA A 403 24.56 28.82 -24.92
N SER A 404 24.57 27.83 -24.04
CA SER A 404 25.61 26.79 -23.97
C SER A 404 25.64 25.93 -25.24
N MET A 405 24.48 25.46 -25.70
CA MET A 405 24.37 24.68 -26.94
C MET A 405 24.81 25.50 -28.16
N ARG A 406 24.38 26.77 -28.27
CA ARG A 406 24.79 27.69 -29.32
C ARG A 406 26.29 27.87 -29.34
N GLY A 407 26.90 28.03 -28.18
CA GLY A 407 28.37 28.08 -28.04
C GLY A 407 29.04 26.77 -28.45
N SER A 408 28.46 25.64 -28.14
CA SER A 408 28.99 24.33 -28.53
C SER A 408 28.88 24.10 -30.05
N ILE A 409 27.73 24.41 -30.63
CA ILE A 409 27.47 24.32 -32.08
C ILE A 409 28.45 25.26 -32.80
N SER A 410 28.61 26.49 -32.33
CA SER A 410 29.58 27.47 -32.92
C SER A 410 31.00 26.92 -32.94
N ARG A 411 31.47 26.36 -31.82
CA ARG A 411 32.83 25.74 -31.76
C ARG A 411 32.95 24.54 -32.70
N SER A 412 31.91 23.70 -32.79
CA SER A 412 31.89 22.57 -33.71
C SER A 412 31.94 23.03 -35.17
N ILE A 413 31.21 24.09 -35.49
CA ILE A 413 31.29 24.75 -36.83
C ILE A 413 32.66 25.34 -37.08
N ASP A 414 33.29 25.98 -36.09
CA ASP A 414 34.67 26.52 -36.25
C ASP A 414 35.67 25.40 -36.57
N ASN A 415 35.56 24.27 -35.90
CA ASN A 415 36.41 23.11 -36.18
C ASN A 415 36.16 22.55 -37.59
N GLU A 416 34.90 22.48 -38.02
CA GLU A 416 34.52 22.04 -39.35
C GLU A 416 35.05 22.99 -40.42
N ILE A 417 34.90 24.31 -40.21
CA ILE A 417 35.46 25.35 -41.09
C ILE A 417 36.99 25.19 -41.20
N LEU A 418 37.70 24.92 -40.12
CA LEU A 418 39.13 24.69 -40.12
C LEU A 418 39.50 23.45 -40.95
N ALA A 419 38.78 22.34 -40.75
CA ALA A 419 39.01 21.10 -41.49
C ALA A 419 38.72 21.27 -42.96
N LEU A 420 37.58 21.90 -43.31
CA LEU A 420 37.22 22.18 -44.70
C LEU A 420 38.17 23.17 -45.37
N ASN A 421 38.66 24.21 -44.66
CA ASN A 421 39.66 25.12 -45.16
C ASN A 421 40.96 24.37 -45.50
N THR A 422 41.41 23.49 -44.60
CA THR A 422 42.61 22.68 -44.82
C THR A 422 42.47 21.80 -46.05
N LYS A 423 41.30 21.14 -46.21
CA LYS A 423 40.99 20.30 -47.38
C LYS A 423 40.93 21.15 -48.65
N TYR A 424 40.33 22.34 -48.59
CA TYR A 424 40.24 23.28 -49.73
C TYR A 424 41.63 23.73 -50.20
N GLU A 425 42.49 24.15 -49.27
CA GLU A 425 43.85 24.62 -49.65
C GLU A 425 44.68 23.45 -50.21
N ASN A 426 44.58 22.23 -49.75
CA ASN A 426 45.23 21.07 -50.27
C ASN A 426 44.77 20.77 -51.71
N LEU A 427 43.44 20.74 -51.94
CA LEU A 427 42.86 20.52 -53.28
C LEU A 427 43.25 21.68 -54.21
N LYS A 428 43.24 22.90 -53.72
CA LYS A 428 43.66 24.09 -54.46
C LYS A 428 45.15 24.06 -54.83
N GLY A 429 45.97 23.54 -53.90
CA GLY A 429 47.40 23.30 -54.16
C GLY A 429 47.63 22.32 -55.35
N THR A 430 46.88 21.20 -55.30
CA THR A 430 46.91 20.17 -56.38
C THR A 430 46.38 20.74 -57.71
N ALA A 431 45.31 21.50 -57.68
CA ALA A 431 44.71 22.16 -58.83
C ALA A 431 45.68 23.21 -59.43
N ARG A 432 46.44 23.95 -58.58
CA ARG A 432 47.51 24.88 -59.05
C ARG A 432 48.61 24.12 -59.74
N GLN A 433 49.10 22.99 -59.21
CA GLN A 433 50.14 22.18 -59.82
C GLN A 433 49.67 21.64 -61.18
N ASN A 434 48.45 21.19 -61.29
CA ASN A 434 47.83 20.73 -62.53
C ASN A 434 47.66 21.90 -63.53
N THR A 435 47.24 23.07 -63.03
CA THR A 435 47.12 24.29 -63.86
C THR A 435 48.49 24.80 -64.29
N ALA A 436 49.59 24.67 -63.53
CA ALA A 436 50.93 25.04 -63.90
C ALA A 436 51.48 24.15 -65.01
N ARG A 437 51.04 22.90 -65.11
CA ARG A 437 51.34 22.00 -66.26
C ARG A 437 50.60 22.38 -67.54
N ILE A 438 49.39 22.94 -67.41
CA ILE A 438 48.62 23.48 -68.52
C ILE A 438 49.18 24.84 -68.95
N ALA A 439 49.83 25.58 -68.09
CA ALA A 439 50.28 26.99 -68.28
C ALA A 439 51.70 27.10 -68.92
N ALA A 440 52.18 26.06 -69.58
CA ALA A 440 53.31 26.24 -70.51
C ALA A 440 52.90 27.06 -71.72
N ASN A 441 51.60 27.49 -71.86
CA ASN A 441 51.04 28.37 -72.89
C ASN A 441 50.09 29.44 -72.28
N PRO A 442 49.89 30.53 -72.92
CA PRO A 442 50.15 31.90 -72.45
C PRO A 442 49.24 32.46 -71.35
N ASN A 443 49.65 33.57 -70.72
CA ASN A 443 48.98 34.28 -69.63
C ASN A 443 47.44 34.50 -69.78
N GLN A 444 46.95 34.57 -70.99
CA GLN A 444 45.60 34.80 -71.36
C GLN A 444 44.69 33.60 -71.08
N ALA A 445 45.12 32.35 -71.36
CA ALA A 445 44.36 31.15 -71.04
C ALA A 445 44.25 30.93 -69.53
N LYS A 446 45.28 31.34 -68.76
CA LYS A 446 45.25 31.23 -67.29
C LYS A 446 44.21 32.13 -66.61
N GLN A 447 44.05 33.32 -67.11
CA GLN A 447 43.13 34.30 -66.56
C GLN A 447 41.69 33.91 -66.92
N LEU A 448 41.38 33.50 -68.12
CA LEU A 448 40.10 32.98 -68.52
C LEU A 448 39.71 31.73 -67.75
N LEU A 449 40.62 30.77 -67.61
CA LEU A 449 40.40 29.55 -66.81
C LEU A 449 40.10 29.87 -65.33
N SER A 450 40.71 30.93 -64.78
CA SER A 450 40.45 31.36 -63.41
C SER A 450 39.04 31.90 -63.23
N VAL A 451 38.54 32.67 -64.16
CA VAL A 451 37.23 33.28 -64.15
C VAL A 451 36.16 32.19 -64.45
N GLU A 452 36.38 31.32 -65.46
CA GLU A 452 35.56 30.16 -65.79
C GLU A 452 35.44 29.20 -64.61
N ARG A 453 36.51 28.99 -63.82
CA ARG A 453 36.49 28.23 -62.58
C ARG A 453 35.59 28.90 -61.57
N GLN A 454 35.69 30.20 -61.40
CA GLN A 454 34.79 30.94 -60.46
C GLN A 454 33.33 30.85 -60.91
N GLN A 455 33.08 30.96 -62.23
CA GLN A 455 31.74 30.74 -62.78
C GLN A 455 31.20 29.34 -62.44
N THR A 456 32.05 28.30 -62.77
CA THR A 456 31.63 26.92 -62.51
C THR A 456 31.33 26.66 -61.01
N VAL A 457 32.18 27.22 -60.12
CA VAL A 457 31.97 27.12 -58.66
C VAL A 457 30.64 27.79 -58.27
N LYS A 458 30.39 29.02 -58.77
CA LYS A 458 29.16 29.74 -58.47
C LYS A 458 27.91 29.11 -59.06
N GLN A 459 27.98 28.57 -60.30
CA GLN A 459 26.88 27.84 -60.92
C GLN A 459 26.49 26.61 -60.12
N ALA A 460 27.44 25.84 -59.67
CA ALA A 460 27.16 24.66 -58.87
C ALA A 460 26.58 24.97 -57.47
N LEU A 461 27.11 26.05 -56.89
CA LEU A 461 26.49 26.54 -55.62
C LEU A 461 25.06 27.02 -55.85
N TYR A 462 24.82 27.69 -56.98
CA TYR A 462 23.45 28.09 -57.37
C TYR A 462 22.54 26.87 -57.51
N LEU A 463 22.97 25.88 -58.31
CA LEU A 463 22.19 24.65 -58.52
C LEU A 463 21.97 23.89 -57.19
N PHE A 464 22.99 23.80 -56.36
CA PHE A 464 22.89 23.19 -55.03
C PHE A 464 21.86 23.90 -54.14
N LEU A 465 21.90 25.25 -54.12
CA LEU A 465 20.89 26.01 -53.36
C LEU A 465 19.48 25.87 -53.94
N LEU A 466 19.37 25.81 -55.29
CA LEU A 466 18.11 25.56 -55.93
C LEU A 466 17.54 24.20 -55.56
N GLN A 467 18.36 23.17 -55.59
CA GLN A 467 17.96 21.84 -55.13
C GLN A 467 17.52 21.85 -53.67
N LYS A 468 18.25 22.57 -52.81
CA LYS A 468 17.91 22.68 -51.40
C LYS A 468 16.62 23.45 -51.17
N ARG A 469 16.32 24.46 -51.96
CA ARG A 469 15.03 25.14 -51.94
C ARG A 469 13.90 24.18 -52.26
N GLU A 470 14.00 23.45 -53.36
CA GLU A 470 12.99 22.46 -53.76
C GLU A 470 12.79 21.39 -52.68
N GLU A 471 13.89 20.87 -52.07
CA GLU A 471 13.80 19.93 -50.97
C GLU A 471 13.07 20.53 -49.75
N SER A 472 13.32 21.78 -49.41
CA SER A 472 12.69 22.49 -48.30
C SER A 472 11.21 22.70 -48.58
N GLU A 473 10.84 23.15 -49.81
CA GLU A 473 9.44 23.35 -50.24
C GLU A 473 8.67 22.02 -50.26
N LEU A 474 9.28 20.94 -50.76
CA LEU A 474 8.70 19.60 -50.74
C LEU A 474 8.51 19.12 -49.29
N SER A 475 9.50 19.34 -48.40
CA SER A 475 9.39 18.99 -47.00
C SER A 475 8.23 19.73 -46.33
N GLN A 476 8.02 21.01 -46.65
CA GLN A 476 6.90 21.80 -46.14
C GLN A 476 5.56 21.28 -46.67
N ALA A 477 5.47 21.00 -48.00
CA ALA A 477 4.25 20.52 -48.65
C ALA A 477 3.81 19.13 -48.17
N PHE A 478 4.76 18.24 -47.84
CA PHE A 478 4.51 16.86 -47.41
C PHE A 478 4.69 16.62 -45.93
N THR A 479 4.66 17.66 -45.08
CA THR A 479 4.73 17.48 -43.63
C THR A 479 3.54 16.68 -43.10
N ALA A 480 3.73 15.40 -42.91
CA ALA A 480 2.72 14.50 -42.35
C ALA A 480 2.88 14.41 -40.82
N TYR A 481 1.84 13.98 -40.17
CA TYR A 481 1.89 13.69 -38.72
C TYR A 481 2.96 12.67 -38.39
N ASN A 482 3.68 12.93 -37.30
CA ASN A 482 4.73 12.04 -36.78
C ASN A 482 4.15 10.78 -36.10
N THR A 483 2.87 10.81 -35.75
CA THR A 483 2.24 9.70 -35.06
C THR A 483 1.37 8.86 -36.00
N ARG A 484 1.28 7.57 -35.68
CA ARG A 484 0.28 6.63 -36.19
C ARG A 484 -0.45 6.02 -35.01
N ILE A 485 -1.76 6.18 -34.96
CA ILE A 485 -2.58 5.55 -33.91
C ILE A 485 -2.64 4.05 -34.20
N ILE A 486 -2.12 3.22 -33.28
CA ILE A 486 -2.22 1.75 -33.32
C ILE A 486 -3.51 1.33 -32.65
N LYS A 487 -3.79 1.95 -31.47
CA LYS A 487 -4.98 1.69 -30.70
C LYS A 487 -5.63 3.01 -30.36
N HIS A 488 -6.84 3.21 -30.84
CA HIS A 488 -7.64 4.38 -30.47
C HIS A 488 -7.93 4.38 -28.95
N PRO A 489 -8.18 5.56 -28.34
CA PRO A 489 -8.53 5.63 -26.93
C PRO A 489 -9.73 4.75 -26.60
N ILE A 490 -9.49 3.69 -25.82
CA ILE A 490 -10.51 2.74 -25.38
C ILE A 490 -10.50 2.71 -23.86
N SER A 491 -11.68 2.84 -23.28
CA SER A 491 -11.88 2.76 -21.84
C SER A 491 -12.12 1.31 -21.41
N GLY A 492 -11.56 0.94 -20.27
CA GLY A 492 -11.86 -0.32 -19.64
C GLY A 492 -13.34 -0.40 -19.24
N ILE A 493 -13.93 -1.59 -19.36
CA ILE A 493 -15.34 -1.85 -18.98
C ILE A 493 -15.52 -1.77 -17.46
N PHE A 494 -14.51 -2.18 -16.71
CA PHE A 494 -14.56 -2.19 -15.25
C PHE A 494 -13.80 -0.99 -14.66
N PRO A 495 -14.30 -0.39 -13.57
CA PRO A 495 -13.60 0.68 -12.88
C PRO A 495 -12.29 0.17 -12.28
N VAL A 496 -11.24 0.98 -12.38
CA VAL A 496 -9.91 0.70 -11.82
C VAL A 496 -9.83 1.12 -10.34
N SER A 497 -10.66 2.09 -9.94
CA SER A 497 -10.79 2.56 -8.57
C SER A 497 -12.27 2.87 -8.28
N PRO A 498 -12.76 2.57 -7.06
CA PRO A 498 -12.08 1.85 -5.98
C PRO A 498 -11.86 0.37 -6.33
N GLN A 499 -10.73 -0.19 -5.88
CA GLN A 499 -10.45 -1.61 -6.07
C GLN A 499 -11.26 -2.43 -5.06
N SER A 500 -12.51 -2.74 -5.39
CA SER A 500 -13.51 -3.35 -4.51
C SER A 500 -12.98 -4.61 -3.82
N MET A 501 -12.27 -5.47 -4.58
CA MET A 501 -11.70 -6.70 -4.02
C MET A 501 -10.65 -6.43 -2.94
N LYS A 502 -9.77 -5.44 -3.15
CA LYS A 502 -8.74 -5.09 -2.15
C LYS A 502 -9.35 -4.48 -0.90
N ILE A 503 -10.36 -3.61 -1.09
CA ILE A 503 -11.05 -2.96 0.03
C ILE A 503 -11.81 -4.01 0.86
N LEU A 504 -12.53 -4.92 0.21
CA LEU A 504 -13.25 -6.01 0.88
C LEU A 504 -12.29 -6.99 1.56
N MET A 505 -11.16 -7.31 0.93
CA MET A 505 -10.14 -8.16 1.53
C MET A 505 -9.51 -7.49 2.77
N MET A 506 -9.23 -6.19 2.70
CA MET A 506 -8.73 -5.44 3.85
C MET A 506 -9.77 -5.34 4.98
N ALA A 507 -11.04 -5.10 4.63
CA ALA A 507 -12.14 -5.10 5.58
C ALA A 507 -12.33 -6.48 6.24
N PHE A 508 -12.20 -7.56 5.47
CA PHE A 508 -12.23 -8.93 5.96
C PHE A 508 -11.09 -9.21 6.95
N LEU A 509 -9.86 -8.85 6.60
CA LEU A 509 -8.70 -9.04 7.48
C LEU A 509 -8.83 -8.23 8.77
N LEU A 510 -9.25 -6.97 8.68
CA LEU A 510 -9.52 -6.13 9.85
C LEU A 510 -10.64 -6.72 10.73
N GLY A 511 -11.71 -7.21 10.10
CA GLY A 511 -12.82 -7.86 10.80
C GLY A 511 -12.41 -9.10 11.59
N LEU A 512 -11.37 -9.81 11.14
CA LEU A 512 -10.76 -10.94 11.87
C LEU A 512 -9.72 -10.50 12.91
N MET A 513 -8.90 -9.51 12.61
CA MET A 513 -7.82 -9.06 13.50
C MET A 513 -8.32 -8.35 14.75
N ILE A 514 -9.37 -7.53 14.63
CA ILE A 514 -9.89 -6.74 15.76
C ILE A 514 -10.34 -7.66 16.92
N PRO A 515 -11.26 -8.63 16.74
CA PRO A 515 -11.65 -9.51 17.84
C PRO A 515 -10.52 -10.40 18.34
N ALA A 516 -9.62 -10.86 17.46
CA ALA A 516 -8.44 -11.63 17.85
C ALA A 516 -7.51 -10.81 18.75
N GLY A 517 -7.27 -9.55 18.40
CA GLY A 517 -6.48 -8.62 19.21
C GLY A 517 -7.10 -8.34 20.57
N ILE A 518 -8.43 -8.14 20.61
CA ILE A 518 -9.17 -7.93 21.87
C ILE A 518 -9.07 -9.17 22.76
N ILE A 519 -9.25 -10.37 22.19
CA ILE A 519 -9.14 -11.64 22.93
C ILE A 519 -7.72 -11.84 23.43
N TYR A 520 -6.71 -11.51 22.62
CA TYR A 520 -5.32 -11.56 23.03
C TYR A 520 -5.02 -10.61 24.20
N LEU A 521 -5.48 -9.36 24.13
CA LEU A 521 -5.34 -8.38 25.21
C LEU A 521 -6.01 -8.85 26.51
N LEU A 522 -7.24 -9.40 26.40
CA LEU A 522 -7.95 -9.98 27.54
C LEU A 522 -7.23 -11.20 28.12
N MET A 523 -6.47 -11.92 27.31
CA MET A 523 -5.67 -13.05 27.74
C MET A 523 -4.36 -12.61 28.41
N ALA A 524 -3.74 -11.59 27.88
CA ALA A 524 -2.50 -11.02 28.42
C ALA A 524 -2.72 -10.33 29.77
N THR A 525 -3.92 -9.78 30.00
CA THR A 525 -4.30 -9.15 31.28
C THR A 525 -4.88 -10.14 32.31
N ASP A 526 -4.98 -11.44 31.98
CA ASP A 526 -5.52 -12.45 32.89
C ASP A 526 -4.44 -12.90 33.91
N THR A 527 -4.48 -12.31 35.07
CA THR A 527 -3.54 -12.56 36.17
C THR A 527 -3.89 -13.78 37.03
N LYS A 528 -5.00 -14.50 36.73
CA LYS A 528 -5.50 -15.57 37.58
C LYS A 528 -4.88 -16.92 37.25
N VAL A 529 -4.66 -17.73 38.31
CA VAL A 529 -4.29 -19.14 38.18
C VAL A 529 -5.49 -19.91 37.59
N ARG A 530 -5.27 -20.65 36.50
CA ARG A 530 -6.36 -21.40 35.84
C ARG A 530 -6.04 -22.89 35.66
N SER A 531 -4.81 -23.25 35.66
CA SER A 531 -4.36 -24.62 35.39
C SER A 531 -3.18 -25.01 36.25
N ARG A 532 -2.90 -26.32 36.31
CA ARG A 532 -1.72 -26.86 36.98
C ARG A 532 -0.40 -26.26 36.45
N ARG A 533 -0.41 -25.78 35.19
CA ARG A 533 0.81 -25.18 34.60
C ARG A 533 1.18 -23.85 35.27
N ASP A 534 0.19 -23.12 35.70
CA ASP A 534 0.40 -21.85 36.40
C ASP A 534 1.07 -22.04 37.78
N LEU A 535 0.99 -23.27 38.33
CA LEU A 535 1.67 -23.68 39.57
C LEU A 535 3.07 -24.27 39.33
N LYS A 536 3.56 -24.36 38.09
CA LYS A 536 4.94 -24.75 37.79
C LYS A 536 5.89 -23.65 38.29
N GLY A 537 6.77 -23.97 39.20
CA GLY A 537 7.68 -23.00 39.79
C GLY A 537 7.41 -22.76 41.27
N VAL A 538 6.30 -23.26 41.80
CA VAL A 538 6.03 -23.28 43.26
C VAL A 538 6.56 -24.59 43.82
N SER A 539 7.32 -24.52 44.93
CA SER A 539 7.95 -25.69 45.57
C SER A 539 6.95 -26.53 46.36
N VAL A 540 5.76 -26.04 46.59
CA VAL A 540 4.70 -26.68 47.38
C VAL A 540 4.25 -27.98 46.69
N PRO A 541 4.25 -29.13 47.40
CA PRO A 541 3.77 -30.39 46.86
C PRO A 541 2.33 -30.30 46.37
N PHE A 542 2.11 -30.75 45.13
CA PHE A 542 0.79 -30.71 44.50
C PHE A 542 0.01 -31.98 44.81
N ALA A 543 -1.09 -31.85 45.56
CA ALA A 543 -1.88 -33.00 46.00
C ALA A 543 -2.95 -33.43 44.98
N GLY A 544 -3.44 -32.52 44.14
CA GLY A 544 -4.45 -32.90 43.16
C GLY A 544 -5.13 -31.69 42.49
N GLU A 545 -5.95 -32.03 41.51
CA GLU A 545 -6.75 -31.04 40.74
C GLU A 545 -8.21 -31.49 40.76
N ILE A 546 -9.10 -30.60 41.11
CA ILE A 546 -10.52 -30.86 41.17
C ILE A 546 -11.23 -30.02 40.08
N PRO A 547 -11.83 -30.64 39.06
CA PRO A 547 -12.52 -29.95 38.00
C PRO A 547 -13.87 -29.39 38.47
N LEU A 548 -14.33 -28.35 37.77
CA LEU A 548 -15.71 -27.87 37.94
C LEU A 548 -16.70 -28.96 37.56
N SER A 549 -17.63 -29.30 38.45
CA SER A 549 -18.72 -30.24 38.13
C SER A 549 -19.59 -29.67 36.99
N ALA A 550 -19.93 -30.52 36.03
CA ALA A 550 -20.87 -30.14 34.93
C ALA A 550 -22.22 -29.69 35.46
N GLU A 551 -22.65 -30.20 36.62
CA GLU A 551 -23.90 -29.83 37.30
C GLU A 551 -23.86 -28.40 37.84
N THR A 552 -22.65 -27.89 38.19
CA THR A 552 -22.44 -26.51 38.59
C THR A 552 -22.19 -25.57 37.42
N ALA A 553 -21.78 -26.09 36.26
CA ALA A 553 -21.46 -25.28 35.08
C ALA A 553 -22.66 -24.90 34.22
N THR A 554 -23.71 -25.72 34.22
CA THR A 554 -24.89 -25.54 33.34
C THR A 554 -25.83 -24.39 33.73
N LYS A 555 -25.54 -23.63 34.80
CA LYS A 555 -26.37 -22.48 35.23
C LYS A 555 -25.61 -21.13 35.11
N ALA A 556 -24.75 -20.98 34.11
CA ALA A 556 -24.04 -19.74 33.88
C ALA A 556 -24.90 -18.59 33.29
N PHE A 557 -26.19 -18.80 33.04
CA PHE A 557 -27.09 -17.76 32.50
C PHE A 557 -28.23 -17.36 33.46
N GLY A 558 -28.15 -17.72 34.71
CA GLY A 558 -29.12 -17.24 35.71
C GLY A 558 -28.66 -17.56 37.11
N LYS A 559 -28.72 -16.60 38.01
CA LYS A 559 -28.38 -16.56 39.45
C LYS A 559 -27.65 -17.82 39.96
N ARG A 560 -26.36 -17.67 40.30
CA ARG A 560 -25.55 -18.65 41.03
C ARG A 560 -26.33 -19.10 42.29
N LYS A 561 -26.90 -20.30 42.27
CA LYS A 561 -27.35 -20.97 43.48
C LYS A 561 -26.09 -21.62 44.08
N THR A 562 -25.55 -21.06 45.12
CA THR A 562 -24.54 -21.72 45.95
C THR A 562 -25.15 -23.00 46.48
N LEU A 563 -24.53 -24.14 46.19
CA LEU A 563 -24.87 -25.41 46.80
C LEU A 563 -24.49 -25.30 48.29
N SER A 564 -25.47 -25.35 49.18
CA SER A 564 -25.27 -25.31 50.63
C SER A 564 -25.75 -26.60 51.26
N GLY A 565 -25.23 -26.94 52.40
CA GLY A 565 -25.59 -28.15 53.15
C GLY A 565 -25.20 -29.44 52.43
N ALA A 566 -25.98 -30.50 52.62
CA ALA A 566 -25.76 -31.84 52.07
C ALA A 566 -25.64 -31.90 50.55
N ASP A 567 -26.24 -30.92 49.86
CA ASP A 567 -26.14 -30.80 48.39
C ASP A 567 -24.71 -30.45 47.91
N SER A 568 -23.84 -30.02 48.80
CA SER A 568 -22.41 -29.74 48.46
C SER A 568 -21.57 -31.00 48.32
N ILE A 569 -22.07 -32.15 48.76
CA ILE A 569 -21.37 -33.47 48.65
C ILE A 569 -21.67 -34.07 47.29
N VAL A 570 -20.69 -34.02 46.42
CA VAL A 570 -20.76 -34.57 45.04
C VAL A 570 -20.07 -35.95 44.94
N VAL A 571 -19.24 -36.28 45.89
CA VAL A 571 -18.56 -37.61 45.97
C VAL A 571 -19.55 -38.62 46.48
N ARG A 572 -19.76 -39.72 45.72
CA ARG A 572 -20.70 -40.77 46.06
C ARG A 572 -20.10 -42.15 45.74
N HIS A 573 -20.46 -43.11 46.57
CA HIS A 573 -20.06 -44.49 46.35
C HIS A 573 -20.57 -45.01 44.99
N GLY A 574 -19.65 -45.69 44.23
CA GLY A 574 -19.99 -46.27 42.92
C GLY A 574 -20.08 -45.31 41.75
N ASN A 575 -20.02 -43.98 41.98
CA ASN A 575 -20.04 -42.99 40.90
C ASN A 575 -18.63 -42.86 40.30
N ARG A 576 -18.54 -42.85 38.94
CA ARG A 576 -17.29 -42.74 38.18
C ARG A 576 -17.15 -41.42 37.41
N ASN A 577 -17.85 -40.39 37.86
CA ASN A 577 -17.70 -39.09 37.24
C ASN A 577 -16.30 -38.49 37.51
N VAL A 578 -15.90 -37.52 36.70
CA VAL A 578 -14.56 -36.89 36.74
C VAL A 578 -14.25 -36.30 38.10
N VAL A 579 -15.22 -35.76 38.80
CA VAL A 579 -15.05 -35.16 40.14
C VAL A 579 -14.80 -36.22 41.20
N ASN A 580 -15.52 -37.35 41.16
CA ASN A 580 -15.25 -38.48 42.06
C ASN A 580 -13.82 -39.00 41.89
N GLU A 581 -13.38 -39.15 40.63
CA GLU A 581 -12.04 -39.63 40.35
C GLU A 581 -10.97 -38.62 40.83
N ALA A 582 -11.23 -37.33 40.66
CA ALA A 582 -10.33 -36.29 41.18
C ALA A 582 -10.18 -36.35 42.69
N PHE A 583 -11.26 -36.57 43.46
CA PHE A 583 -11.20 -36.74 44.88
C PHE A 583 -10.56 -38.07 45.31
N ARG A 584 -10.67 -39.14 44.50
CA ARG A 584 -10.00 -40.39 44.71
C ARG A 584 -8.48 -40.22 44.58
N VAL A 585 -8.05 -39.49 43.52
CA VAL A 585 -6.62 -39.13 43.32
C VAL A 585 -6.11 -38.28 44.48
N LEU A 586 -6.84 -37.18 44.81
CA LEU A 586 -6.50 -36.32 45.94
C LEU A 586 -6.33 -37.11 47.26
N ARG A 587 -7.32 -37.96 47.59
CA ARG A 587 -7.23 -38.86 48.75
C ARG A 587 -5.98 -39.73 48.71
N THR A 588 -5.72 -40.41 47.58
CA THR A 588 -4.57 -41.32 47.43
C THR A 588 -3.26 -40.59 47.63
N ASN A 589 -3.13 -39.40 47.05
CA ASN A 589 -1.92 -38.57 47.20
C ASN A 589 -1.74 -38.13 48.66
N LEU A 590 -2.83 -37.71 49.32
CA LEU A 590 -2.79 -37.36 50.76
C LEU A 590 -2.44 -38.54 51.63
N GLU A 591 -2.97 -39.76 51.35
CA GLU A 591 -2.62 -40.99 52.08
C GLU A 591 -1.13 -41.28 52.01
N PHE A 592 -0.50 -41.08 50.86
CA PHE A 592 0.97 -41.21 50.70
C PHE A 592 1.72 -40.16 51.50
N MET A 593 1.16 -38.93 51.61
CA MET A 593 1.77 -37.84 52.38
C MET A 593 1.59 -38.02 53.91
N ILE A 594 0.56 -38.77 54.36
CA ILE A 594 0.20 -39.01 55.79
C ILE A 594 0.79 -40.38 56.28
N ARG A 595 1.70 -40.99 55.53
CA ARG A 595 2.22 -42.36 55.83
C ARG A 595 3.03 -42.48 57.11
N GLU A 596 3.39 -41.36 57.76
CA GLU A 596 4.09 -41.40 59.04
C GLU A 596 3.19 -41.96 60.17
N PRO A 597 3.73 -42.88 61.03
CA PRO A 597 2.93 -43.40 62.17
C PRO A 597 2.44 -42.28 63.03
N GLY A 598 1.11 -42.22 63.21
CA GLY A 598 0.49 -41.19 64.05
C GLY A 598 -0.08 -39.97 63.31
N SER A 599 0.28 -39.78 62.04
CA SER A 599 -0.29 -38.67 61.26
C SER A 599 -1.72 -38.95 60.81
N LYS A 600 -2.69 -38.21 61.37
CA LYS A 600 -4.14 -38.42 61.09
C LYS A 600 -4.91 -37.14 60.84
N VAL A 601 -4.38 -35.96 61.18
CA VAL A 601 -5.09 -34.69 61.17
C VAL A 601 -4.68 -33.85 60.01
N VAL A 602 -5.63 -33.48 59.16
CA VAL A 602 -5.41 -32.64 57.96
C VAL A 602 -6.25 -31.34 58.11
N ALA A 603 -5.59 -30.20 58.14
CA ALA A 603 -6.24 -28.90 58.01
C ALA A 603 -6.45 -28.55 56.54
N VAL A 604 -7.58 -27.97 56.18
CA VAL A 604 -7.88 -27.44 54.85
C VAL A 604 -8.07 -25.93 54.94
N THR A 605 -7.23 -25.18 54.26
CA THR A 605 -7.29 -23.71 54.25
C THR A 605 -7.06 -23.14 52.87
N SER A 606 -7.10 -21.79 52.71
CA SER A 606 -6.84 -21.06 51.47
C SER A 606 -6.46 -19.61 51.74
N PHE A 607 -5.91 -18.86 50.75
CA PHE A 607 -5.76 -17.41 50.91
C PHE A 607 -7.13 -16.73 50.95
N ASN A 608 -7.94 -16.95 49.88
CA ASN A 608 -9.14 -16.16 49.66
C ASN A 608 -10.41 -16.90 50.16
N PRO A 609 -11.42 -16.16 50.64
CA PRO A 609 -12.74 -16.71 50.86
C PRO A 609 -13.35 -17.19 49.51
N GLY A 610 -14.23 -18.16 49.54
CA GLY A 610 -14.85 -18.70 48.32
C GLY A 610 -13.95 -19.61 47.51
N SER A 611 -12.75 -19.97 47.99
CA SER A 611 -11.83 -20.95 47.32
C SER A 611 -12.38 -22.36 47.32
N GLY A 612 -13.43 -22.65 48.06
CA GLY A 612 -14.08 -23.94 48.15
C GLY A 612 -13.45 -24.88 49.16
N LYS A 613 -12.90 -24.37 50.26
CA LYS A 613 -12.34 -25.11 51.37
C LYS A 613 -13.34 -26.16 51.91
N SER A 614 -14.49 -25.72 52.40
CA SER A 614 -15.54 -26.57 52.97
C SER A 614 -16.07 -27.63 51.98
N PHE A 615 -16.11 -27.28 50.68
CA PHE A 615 -16.41 -28.21 49.59
C PHE A 615 -15.31 -29.28 49.50
N VAL A 616 -14.04 -28.90 49.55
CA VAL A 616 -12.93 -29.86 49.49
C VAL A 616 -12.89 -30.67 50.77
N SER A 617 -13.04 -30.08 51.97
CA SER A 617 -13.05 -30.77 53.24
C SER A 617 -14.14 -31.84 53.30
N SER A 618 -15.39 -31.49 53.01
CA SER A 618 -16.54 -32.41 53.06
C SER A 618 -16.41 -33.57 52.08
N ASN A 619 -16.08 -33.27 50.81
CA ASN A 619 -15.97 -34.31 49.79
C ASN A 619 -14.75 -35.22 49.98
N LEU A 620 -13.65 -34.64 50.49
CA LEU A 620 -12.48 -35.42 50.85
C LEU A 620 -12.78 -36.38 52.02
N ALA A 621 -13.49 -35.89 53.05
CA ALA A 621 -13.91 -36.70 54.15
C ALA A 621 -14.81 -37.89 53.72
N VAL A 622 -15.81 -37.63 52.88
CA VAL A 622 -16.60 -38.72 52.26
C VAL A 622 -15.74 -39.66 51.43
N SER A 623 -14.75 -39.12 50.67
CA SER A 623 -13.85 -39.97 49.88
C SER A 623 -13.07 -40.96 50.74
N PHE A 624 -12.63 -40.53 51.92
CA PHE A 624 -11.93 -41.40 52.90
C PHE A 624 -12.90 -42.42 53.53
N ALA A 625 -14.12 -41.96 53.86
CA ALA A 625 -15.14 -42.84 54.42
C ALA A 625 -15.61 -43.96 53.46
N ILE A 626 -15.73 -43.65 52.16
CA ILE A 626 -16.00 -44.67 51.13
C ILE A 626 -14.89 -45.76 51.07
N LYS A 627 -13.65 -45.45 51.46
CA LYS A 627 -12.57 -46.41 51.57
C LYS A 627 -12.63 -47.28 52.85
N GLY A 628 -13.60 -47.04 53.71
CA GLY A 628 -13.77 -47.79 54.97
C GLY A 628 -12.99 -47.18 56.13
N LYS A 629 -12.52 -45.95 56.03
CA LYS A 629 -11.87 -45.26 57.13
C LYS A 629 -12.88 -44.57 58.03
N ARG A 630 -12.64 -44.56 59.33
CA ARG A 630 -13.40 -43.74 60.28
C ARG A 630 -12.93 -42.31 60.19
N VAL A 631 -13.82 -41.41 59.73
CA VAL A 631 -13.47 -40.02 59.41
C VAL A 631 -14.29 -39.06 60.24
N LEU A 632 -13.63 -38.10 60.86
CA LEU A 632 -14.22 -36.97 61.51
C LEU A 632 -13.97 -35.68 60.69
N ALA A 633 -14.99 -34.92 60.37
CA ALA A 633 -14.88 -33.59 59.84
C ALA A 633 -15.13 -32.56 60.92
N ILE A 634 -14.19 -31.67 61.17
CA ILE A 634 -14.26 -30.63 62.24
C ILE A 634 -14.43 -29.27 61.54
N ASP A 635 -15.44 -28.54 61.91
CA ASP A 635 -15.58 -27.15 61.46
C ASP A 635 -14.79 -26.17 62.35
N GLY A 636 -13.58 -25.86 61.91
CA GLY A 636 -12.66 -24.93 62.56
C GLY A 636 -12.91 -23.46 62.19
N ASP A 637 -13.82 -23.18 61.24
CA ASP A 637 -14.25 -21.80 60.95
C ASP A 637 -15.38 -21.40 61.90
N LEU A 638 -15.06 -21.06 63.12
CA LEU A 638 -16.02 -20.68 64.15
C LEU A 638 -16.79 -19.39 63.82
N ARG A 639 -16.41 -18.69 62.76
CA ARG A 639 -17.03 -17.43 62.34
C ARG A 639 -18.17 -17.66 61.37
N HIS A 640 -18.00 -18.61 60.42
CA HIS A 640 -18.94 -18.84 59.34
C HIS A 640 -19.64 -20.21 59.43
N GLY A 641 -18.99 -21.23 60.01
CA GLY A 641 -19.56 -22.52 60.23
C GLY A 641 -20.08 -23.22 58.94
N THR A 642 -19.42 -23.06 57.82
CA THR A 642 -19.89 -23.54 56.51
C THR A 642 -19.92 -25.06 56.42
N LEU A 643 -19.01 -25.75 57.07
CA LEU A 643 -19.00 -27.19 57.13
C LEU A 643 -20.16 -27.70 58.00
N SER A 644 -20.53 -26.97 59.05
CA SER A 644 -21.63 -27.32 59.95
C SER A 644 -22.97 -27.36 59.27
N GLU A 645 -23.15 -26.67 58.12
CA GLU A 645 -24.37 -26.72 57.32
C GLU A 645 -24.69 -28.11 56.82
N LEU A 646 -23.66 -29.02 56.68
CA LEU A 646 -23.89 -30.41 56.31
C LEU A 646 -24.78 -31.18 57.22
N VAL A 647 -24.70 -30.84 58.49
CA VAL A 647 -25.47 -31.50 59.56
C VAL A 647 -26.55 -30.59 60.16
N GLY A 648 -26.88 -29.50 59.46
CA GLY A 648 -27.96 -28.56 59.90
C GLY A 648 -27.51 -27.55 60.97
N SER A 649 -26.18 -27.29 61.09
CA SER A 649 -25.63 -26.37 62.05
C SER A 649 -26.14 -26.50 63.50
N PRO A 650 -26.04 -27.70 64.10
CA PRO A 650 -26.58 -27.94 65.43
C PRO A 650 -25.78 -27.18 66.51
N LYS A 651 -26.42 -26.93 67.63
CA LYS A 651 -25.86 -26.38 68.82
C LYS A 651 -26.16 -27.33 70.00
N PRO A 652 -25.19 -27.63 70.86
CA PRO A 652 -23.83 -27.11 70.98
C PRO A 652 -22.85 -27.71 69.92
N GLY A 653 -21.69 -27.05 69.73
CA GLY A 653 -20.61 -27.52 68.87
C GLY A 653 -19.24 -27.25 69.42
N LEU A 654 -18.20 -27.17 68.53
CA LEU A 654 -16.79 -27.03 68.93
C LEU A 654 -16.60 -25.77 69.83
N SER A 655 -17.16 -24.64 69.49
CA SER A 655 -17.02 -23.41 70.25
C SER A 655 -17.60 -23.52 71.65
N ASP A 656 -18.74 -24.24 71.81
CA ASP A 656 -19.39 -24.48 73.12
C ASP A 656 -18.56 -25.41 74.02
N TYR A 657 -17.92 -26.41 73.41
CA TYR A 657 -16.97 -27.28 74.08
C TYR A 657 -15.72 -26.50 74.52
N LEU A 658 -15.10 -25.74 73.62
CA LEU A 658 -13.93 -24.95 73.94
C LEU A 658 -14.20 -23.90 75.02
N ALA A 659 -15.39 -23.29 75.03
CA ALA A 659 -15.84 -22.36 76.06
C ALA A 659 -16.16 -23.04 77.42
N GLY A 660 -16.08 -24.37 77.54
CA GLY A 660 -16.36 -25.11 78.75
C GLY A 660 -17.83 -25.27 79.09
N ILE A 661 -18.73 -24.94 78.16
CA ILE A 661 -20.20 -25.11 78.29
C ILE A 661 -20.57 -26.61 78.27
N VAL A 662 -19.89 -27.39 77.45
CA VAL A 662 -19.97 -28.85 77.36
C VAL A 662 -18.63 -29.46 77.85
N ALA A 663 -18.77 -30.50 78.67
CA ALA A 663 -17.60 -31.10 79.32
C ALA A 663 -16.90 -32.16 78.45
N ASP A 664 -17.67 -32.95 77.68
CA ASP A 664 -17.09 -34.00 76.81
C ASP A 664 -17.24 -33.64 75.30
N VAL A 665 -16.16 -33.82 74.56
CA VAL A 665 -16.15 -33.53 73.12
C VAL A 665 -17.08 -34.45 72.37
N HIS A 666 -17.38 -35.65 72.87
CA HIS A 666 -18.25 -36.60 72.21
C HIS A 666 -19.74 -36.16 72.18
N ASP A 667 -20.19 -35.33 73.12
CA ASP A 667 -21.52 -34.82 73.18
C ASP A 667 -21.87 -33.80 72.12
N VAL A 668 -20.79 -33.24 71.46
CA VAL A 668 -20.93 -32.23 70.38
C VAL A 668 -20.66 -32.81 69.02
N ILE A 669 -20.34 -34.10 68.90
CA ILE A 669 -20.14 -34.75 67.62
C ILE A 669 -21.46 -35.27 67.07
N VAL A 670 -21.84 -34.82 65.91
CA VAL A 670 -22.97 -35.38 65.13
C VAL A 670 -22.52 -36.65 64.41
N ARG A 671 -22.91 -37.79 64.91
CA ARG A 671 -22.58 -39.07 64.27
C ARG A 671 -23.52 -39.31 63.10
N SER A 672 -22.88 -39.69 61.99
CA SER A 672 -23.63 -39.96 60.73
C SER A 672 -24.27 -41.35 60.80
N LYS A 673 -25.49 -41.45 60.24
CA LYS A 673 -26.16 -42.74 60.04
C LYS A 673 -25.52 -43.56 58.87
N ASP A 674 -24.91 -42.86 57.94
CA ASP A 674 -24.21 -43.39 56.78
C ASP A 674 -22.99 -42.52 56.49
N ALA A 675 -21.85 -42.88 57.02
CA ALA A 675 -20.60 -42.18 56.89
C ALA A 675 -20.13 -42.09 55.42
N MET A 676 -20.63 -42.91 54.52
CA MET A 676 -20.35 -42.85 53.07
C MET A 676 -21.12 -41.70 52.37
N THR A 677 -22.14 -41.15 53.01
CA THR A 677 -22.94 -40.04 52.49
C THR A 677 -22.59 -38.71 53.18
N VAL A 678 -22.49 -38.74 54.49
CA VAL A 678 -22.03 -37.58 55.32
C VAL A 678 -21.08 -38.11 56.36
N PRO A 679 -19.88 -37.54 56.58
CA PRO A 679 -18.95 -37.97 57.60
C PRO A 679 -19.47 -37.59 59.01
N ASP A 680 -18.97 -38.27 60.06
CA ASP A 680 -19.13 -37.75 61.41
C ASP A 680 -18.57 -36.33 61.48
N THR A 681 -19.36 -35.45 62.04
CA THR A 681 -19.08 -33.99 61.96
C THR A 681 -19.07 -33.38 63.36
N LEU A 682 -18.02 -32.65 63.65
CA LEU A 682 -17.97 -31.76 64.82
C LEU A 682 -18.29 -30.33 64.34
N PRO A 683 -19.49 -29.84 64.48
CA PRO A 683 -19.91 -28.51 63.99
C PRO A 683 -19.25 -27.40 64.77
N ALA A 684 -19.21 -26.19 64.17
CA ALA A 684 -18.63 -25.00 64.83
C ALA A 684 -19.34 -24.60 66.12
N GLY A 685 -20.71 -24.83 66.20
CA GLY A 685 -21.50 -24.47 67.34
C GLY A 685 -21.98 -23.04 67.33
N SER A 686 -22.02 -22.42 68.54
CA SER A 686 -22.41 -21.01 68.71
C SER A 686 -21.27 -20.11 68.28
N ILE A 687 -21.56 -19.05 67.49
CA ILE A 687 -20.51 -18.08 67.05
C ILE A 687 -19.95 -17.34 68.25
N PRO A 688 -18.71 -17.51 68.60
CA PRO A 688 -18.11 -16.88 69.76
C PRO A 688 -17.61 -15.44 69.46
N PRO A 689 -17.53 -14.57 70.46
CA PRO A 689 -16.96 -13.23 70.25
C PRO A 689 -15.45 -13.22 70.06
N ASN A 690 -14.75 -14.29 70.54
CA ASN A 690 -13.29 -14.43 70.56
C ASN A 690 -12.84 -15.80 70.00
N PRO A 691 -13.01 -16.06 68.71
CA PRO A 691 -12.69 -17.37 68.09
C PRO A 691 -11.24 -17.78 68.21
N VAL A 692 -10.30 -16.84 68.07
CA VAL A 692 -8.84 -17.11 68.08
C VAL A 692 -8.39 -17.61 69.47
N GLU A 693 -8.85 -16.95 70.50
CA GLU A 693 -8.53 -17.31 71.89
C GLU A 693 -9.09 -18.68 72.25
N LEU A 694 -10.33 -18.98 71.79
CA LEU A 694 -10.92 -20.27 72.01
C LEU A 694 -10.16 -21.41 71.29
N LEU A 695 -9.72 -21.17 70.05
CA LEU A 695 -8.95 -22.15 69.28
C LEU A 695 -7.52 -22.37 69.87
N ALA A 696 -6.97 -21.36 70.58
CA ALA A 696 -5.69 -21.43 71.28
C ALA A 696 -5.78 -22.13 72.64
N ASP A 697 -7.01 -22.41 73.10
CA ASP A 697 -7.19 -23.06 74.40
C ASP A 697 -6.72 -24.51 74.38
N ARG A 698 -6.15 -24.99 75.52
CA ARG A 698 -5.65 -26.35 75.71
C ARG A 698 -6.69 -27.42 75.47
N ARG A 699 -7.98 -27.08 75.60
CA ARG A 699 -9.11 -28.02 75.34
C ARG A 699 -9.12 -28.49 73.87
N LEU A 700 -8.66 -27.66 72.89
CA LEU A 700 -8.58 -28.12 71.51
C LEU A 700 -7.51 -29.20 71.35
N ALA A 701 -6.36 -29.05 71.99
CA ALA A 701 -5.32 -30.06 72.05
C ALA A 701 -5.81 -31.37 72.68
N ASP A 702 -6.49 -31.29 73.82
CA ASP A 702 -7.00 -32.44 74.54
C ASP A 702 -8.09 -33.15 73.68
N ALA A 703 -9.01 -32.40 73.03
CA ALA A 703 -10.01 -32.96 72.13
C ALA A 703 -9.34 -33.70 70.94
N ILE A 704 -8.40 -33.07 70.24
CA ILE A 704 -7.71 -33.68 69.10
C ILE A 704 -6.94 -34.92 69.57
N ALA A 705 -6.31 -34.93 70.75
CA ALA A 705 -5.59 -36.07 71.26
C ALA A 705 -6.51 -37.28 71.55
N VAL A 706 -7.70 -37.04 72.09
CA VAL A 706 -8.72 -38.06 72.30
C VAL A 706 -9.22 -38.58 70.95
N LEU A 707 -9.61 -37.70 70.03
CA LEU A 707 -10.23 -38.05 68.75
C LEU A 707 -9.26 -38.76 67.79
N ARG A 708 -7.98 -38.50 67.93
CA ARG A 708 -6.92 -39.27 67.19
C ARG A 708 -6.93 -40.77 67.49
N ASN A 709 -7.36 -41.20 68.68
CA ASN A 709 -7.46 -42.62 69.00
C ASN A 709 -8.69 -43.29 68.40
N GLU A 710 -9.76 -42.51 68.13
CA GLU A 710 -11.01 -43.02 67.66
C GLU A 710 -11.15 -42.99 66.15
N TYR A 711 -10.62 -41.99 65.50
CA TYR A 711 -10.71 -41.79 64.07
C TYR A 711 -9.44 -42.09 63.35
N ASP A 712 -9.56 -42.63 62.09
CA ASP A 712 -8.41 -42.95 61.25
C ASP A 712 -7.95 -41.70 60.50
N VAL A 713 -8.84 -40.77 60.23
CA VAL A 713 -8.57 -39.46 59.59
C VAL A 713 -9.47 -38.39 60.17
N ILE A 714 -8.86 -37.25 60.51
CA ILE A 714 -9.57 -36.04 60.98
C ILE A 714 -9.29 -34.92 59.98
N ILE A 715 -10.33 -34.32 59.45
CA ILE A 715 -10.25 -33.18 58.52
C ILE A 715 -10.79 -31.95 59.21
N ILE A 716 -9.97 -30.92 59.33
CA ILE A 716 -10.36 -29.64 59.95
C ILE A 716 -10.54 -28.59 58.84
N ASP A 717 -11.75 -28.10 58.65
CA ASP A 717 -12.05 -26.97 57.80
C ASP A 717 -11.69 -25.68 58.47
N CYS A 718 -10.65 -24.97 57.93
CA CYS A 718 -10.13 -23.75 58.56
C CYS A 718 -10.55 -22.52 57.78
N PRO A 719 -10.64 -21.32 58.39
CA PRO A 719 -10.90 -20.06 57.70
C PRO A 719 -9.71 -19.69 56.77
N PRO A 720 -9.92 -18.71 55.83
CA PRO A 720 -8.87 -18.26 54.96
C PRO A 720 -7.73 -17.58 55.72
N VAL A 721 -6.50 -17.84 55.32
CA VAL A 721 -5.25 -17.36 55.99
C VAL A 721 -5.08 -15.86 55.86
N GLU A 722 -5.52 -15.24 54.78
CA GLU A 722 -5.38 -13.82 54.51
C GLU A 722 -6.25 -12.93 55.45
N ILE A 723 -7.32 -13.48 55.95
CA ILE A 723 -8.31 -12.70 56.74
C ILE A 723 -8.08 -12.86 58.26
N VAL A 724 -7.67 -14.07 58.72
CA VAL A 724 -7.64 -14.38 60.14
C VAL A 724 -6.50 -15.35 60.51
N THR A 725 -5.98 -15.22 61.74
CA THR A 725 -4.88 -16.02 62.27
C THR A 725 -5.35 -17.39 62.80
N ASP A 726 -6.65 -17.68 62.73
CA ASP A 726 -7.29 -18.89 63.33
C ASP A 726 -6.66 -20.19 62.73
N ALA A 727 -6.41 -20.22 61.41
CA ALA A 727 -5.77 -21.35 60.73
C ALA A 727 -4.32 -21.59 61.19
N ARG A 728 -3.62 -20.53 61.65
CA ARG A 728 -2.25 -20.63 62.21
C ARG A 728 -2.27 -21.25 63.58
N VAL A 729 -3.23 -20.91 64.40
CA VAL A 729 -3.42 -21.53 65.74
C VAL A 729 -3.76 -23.03 65.62
N ILE A 730 -4.64 -23.40 64.72
CA ILE A 730 -5.01 -24.79 64.46
C ILE A 730 -3.82 -25.61 63.92
N ASN A 731 -2.89 -24.96 63.21
CA ASN A 731 -1.72 -25.61 62.61
C ASN A 731 -0.81 -26.33 63.63
N ASP A 732 -0.83 -25.92 64.89
CA ASP A 732 -0.03 -26.61 65.94
C ASP A 732 -0.55 -28.01 66.25
N TYR A 733 -1.80 -28.31 65.94
CA TYR A 733 -2.45 -29.59 66.23
C TYR A 733 -2.63 -30.51 65.02
N VAL A 734 -2.24 -30.07 63.81
CA VAL A 734 -2.38 -30.81 62.55
C VAL A 734 -1.07 -31.45 62.12
N ASP A 735 -1.20 -32.48 61.30
CA ASP A 735 -0.04 -33.21 60.74
C ASP A 735 0.24 -32.76 59.32
N ARG A 736 -0.79 -32.32 58.59
CA ARG A 736 -0.72 -31.84 57.21
C ARG A 736 -1.69 -30.68 56.99
N THR A 737 -1.30 -29.74 56.13
CA THR A 737 -2.15 -28.64 55.71
C THR A 737 -2.36 -28.72 54.21
N LEU A 738 -3.64 -28.84 53.79
CA LEU A 738 -4.05 -28.82 52.40
C LEU A 738 -4.50 -27.42 52.03
N PHE A 739 -3.72 -26.78 51.18
CA PHE A 739 -4.01 -25.42 50.71
C PHE A 739 -4.85 -25.41 49.47
N VAL A 740 -6.02 -24.84 49.50
CA VAL A 740 -6.93 -24.80 48.35
C VAL A 740 -6.69 -23.57 47.49
N VAL A 741 -6.15 -23.78 46.28
CA VAL A 741 -6.00 -22.77 45.27
C VAL A 741 -7.21 -22.83 44.33
N ARG A 742 -7.94 -21.73 44.19
CA ARG A 742 -9.13 -21.68 43.32
C ARG A 742 -8.80 -21.17 41.94
N ALA A 743 -9.03 -22.02 40.91
CA ALA A 743 -8.89 -21.61 39.52
C ALA A 743 -9.84 -20.44 39.17
N GLY A 744 -9.29 -19.38 38.55
CA GLY A 744 -10.02 -18.18 38.17
C GLY A 744 -10.29 -17.18 39.32
N LEU A 745 -9.91 -17.50 40.57
CA LEU A 745 -10.00 -16.61 41.71
C LEU A 745 -8.61 -16.21 42.23
N PHE A 746 -7.74 -17.18 42.41
CA PHE A 746 -6.39 -17.00 42.93
C PHE A 746 -5.49 -16.24 41.98
N ASP A 747 -4.84 -15.17 42.46
CA ASP A 747 -3.96 -14.36 41.63
C ASP A 747 -2.57 -15.01 41.52
N LYS A 748 -1.96 -14.98 40.33
CA LYS A 748 -0.60 -15.46 40.11
C LYS A 748 0.42 -14.68 40.93
N ALA A 749 0.15 -13.43 41.23
CA ALA A 749 0.98 -12.60 42.09
C ALA A 749 1.12 -13.12 43.53
N MET A 750 0.18 -13.96 44.01
CA MET A 750 0.18 -14.58 45.33
C MET A 750 0.90 -15.93 45.35
N LEU A 751 1.41 -16.45 44.21
CA LEU A 751 2.14 -17.70 44.17
C LEU A 751 3.46 -17.65 44.94
N PRO A 752 4.24 -16.53 44.90
CA PRO A 752 5.43 -16.40 45.72
C PRO A 752 5.13 -16.45 47.22
N ASP A 753 3.99 -15.89 47.66
CA ASP A 753 3.58 -15.93 49.06
C ASP A 753 3.23 -17.34 49.48
N LEU A 754 2.53 -18.11 48.62
CA LEU A 754 2.26 -19.53 48.90
C LEU A 754 3.57 -20.34 48.98
N ASP A 755 4.55 -20.02 48.14
CA ASP A 755 5.86 -20.70 48.14
C ASP A 755 6.68 -20.31 49.41
N ALA A 756 6.58 -19.07 49.90
CA ALA A 756 7.17 -18.61 51.14
C ALA A 756 6.59 -19.37 52.33
N LEU A 757 5.24 -19.45 52.45
CA LEU A 757 4.59 -20.22 53.52
C LEU A 757 5.09 -21.67 53.61
N TYR A 758 5.44 -22.28 52.46
CA TYR A 758 6.00 -23.62 52.42
C TYR A 758 7.48 -23.68 52.82
N ARG A 759 8.29 -22.77 52.31
CA ARG A 759 9.73 -22.71 52.59
C ARG A 759 10.05 -22.36 54.05
N ASP A 760 9.26 -21.40 54.57
CA ASP A 760 9.42 -20.94 55.95
C ASP A 760 8.86 -21.95 56.99
N GLY A 761 8.19 -23.01 56.49
CA GLY A 761 7.63 -24.05 57.36
C GLY A 761 6.49 -23.58 58.24
N GLU A 762 5.82 -22.45 57.84
CA GLU A 762 4.75 -21.84 58.67
C GLU A 762 3.56 -22.80 58.87
N TYR A 763 3.33 -23.72 57.93
CA TYR A 763 2.27 -24.73 58.00
C TYR A 763 2.84 -26.12 57.87
N ARG A 764 2.44 -26.98 58.83
CA ARG A 764 2.96 -28.36 58.90
C ARG A 764 2.56 -29.16 57.65
N GLY A 765 3.56 -29.71 57.00
CA GLY A 765 3.36 -30.57 55.82
C GLY A 765 2.47 -29.99 54.73
N LEU A 766 2.70 -28.69 54.45
CA LEU A 766 1.90 -27.92 53.45
C LEU A 766 1.90 -28.59 52.08
N CYS A 767 0.73 -28.80 51.55
CA CYS A 767 0.51 -29.24 50.15
C CYS A 767 -0.65 -28.47 49.55
N CYS A 768 -0.72 -28.39 48.23
CA CYS A 768 -1.77 -27.61 47.56
C CYS A 768 -2.67 -28.46 46.64
N VAL A 769 -3.94 -28.05 46.54
CA VAL A 769 -4.90 -28.62 45.61
C VAL A 769 -5.48 -27.48 44.75
N LEU A 770 -5.58 -27.71 43.43
CA LEU A 770 -6.18 -26.78 42.51
C LEU A 770 -7.66 -27.11 42.35
N ASN A 771 -8.54 -26.24 42.83
CA ASN A 771 -9.99 -26.47 42.81
C ASN A 771 -10.67 -25.64 41.73
N GLY A 772 -11.62 -26.23 41.01
CA GLY A 772 -12.47 -25.56 40.02
C GLY A 772 -11.86 -25.28 38.69
N THR A 773 -11.02 -26.16 38.22
CA THR A 773 -10.45 -26.09 36.88
C THR A 773 -11.53 -26.36 35.83
N ALA A 774 -11.40 -25.73 34.66
CA ALA A 774 -12.29 -26.04 33.54
C ALA A 774 -12.07 -27.49 33.12
N SER A 775 -13.12 -28.32 33.19
CA SER A 775 -13.10 -29.65 32.63
C SER A 775 -12.91 -29.56 31.11
N SER A 776 -11.68 -29.63 30.64
CA SER A 776 -11.44 -29.87 29.22
C SER A 776 -11.58 -31.36 28.97
N ASP A 777 -12.52 -31.75 28.17
CA ASP A 777 -12.80 -33.14 27.74
C ASP A 777 -11.60 -33.91 27.16
N GLY A 778 -10.42 -33.34 27.20
CA GLY A 778 -9.20 -33.93 26.66
C GLY A 778 -8.08 -34.23 27.64
N TYR A 779 -8.12 -33.79 28.90
CA TYR A 779 -6.95 -33.96 29.79
C TYR A 779 -7.04 -35.17 30.74
N TYR A 780 -8.25 -35.64 31.08
CA TYR A 780 -8.44 -36.85 31.86
C TYR A 780 -8.38 -38.14 31.02
N GLY A 781 -8.48 -38.02 29.67
CA GLY A 781 -8.29 -39.15 28.75
C GLY A 781 -6.84 -39.67 28.70
N ASN A 782 -5.87 -38.84 29.13
CA ASN A 782 -4.44 -39.20 29.08
C ASN A 782 -3.90 -39.81 30.36
N TYR A 783 -4.67 -39.86 31.44
CA TYR A 783 -4.27 -40.57 32.67
C TYR A 783 -4.45 -42.09 32.57
N GLY A 784 -5.14 -42.58 31.51
CA GLY A 784 -5.28 -43.99 31.21
C GLY A 784 -4.07 -44.64 30.53
N THR A 785 -3.07 -43.89 30.11
CA THR A 785 -1.92 -44.39 29.31
C THR A 785 -0.67 -44.68 30.12
N TYR A 786 -0.71 -44.60 31.45
CA TYR A 786 0.44 -45.06 32.32
C TYR A 786 0.41 -46.57 32.67
N GLY A 787 -0.31 -47.38 31.88
CA GLY A 787 -0.44 -48.81 32.08
C GLY A 787 0.07 -49.71 30.96
N HIS A 788 1.00 -49.24 30.10
CA HIS A 788 1.60 -50.12 29.08
C HIS A 788 3.11 -49.97 29.06
N TYR A 789 3.75 -50.53 30.07
CA TYR A 789 5.09 -51.04 29.92
C TYR A 789 4.99 -52.54 29.71
N GLY A 790 5.39 -52.98 28.52
CA GLY A 790 5.68 -54.39 28.25
C GLY A 790 4.79 -55.01 27.16
N TYR A 791 5.18 -54.87 25.91
CA TYR A 791 5.40 -56.06 25.07
C TYR A 791 6.15 -55.65 23.78
N TYR A 792 7.37 -56.04 23.70
CA TYR A 792 8.12 -56.21 22.44
C TYR A 792 7.56 -57.41 21.69
N GLY A 793 7.36 -57.31 20.40
CA GLY A 793 7.27 -58.50 19.57
C GLY A 793 6.47 -58.34 18.28
N HIS A 794 7.21 -58.19 17.24
CA HIS A 794 7.11 -58.84 15.93
C HIS A 794 6.23 -58.26 14.83
N ASN A 795 6.94 -58.01 13.75
CA ASN A 795 6.60 -57.90 12.34
C ASN A 795 5.49 -58.87 11.86
N GLY A 796 4.74 -58.39 10.88
CA GLY A 796 4.01 -59.30 10.03
C GLY A 796 3.05 -58.54 9.13
N GLY A 797 3.45 -58.33 7.91
CA GLY A 797 2.81 -57.70 6.83
C GLY A 797 1.59 -58.38 6.26
N SER A 798 1.05 -57.70 5.28
CA SER A 798 0.50 -58.23 4.04
C SER A 798 -1.01 -58.06 3.85
N TYR A 799 -1.34 -57.20 2.90
CA TYR A 799 -2.10 -57.52 1.65
C TYR A 799 -3.49 -58.20 1.76
N TYR A 800 -4.42 -57.54 1.17
CA TYR A 800 -5.39 -57.89 0.13
C TYR A 800 -6.64 -57.00 0.32
N SER A 801 -7.00 -56.06 -0.59
CA SER A 801 -7.50 -56.25 -1.94
C SER A 801 -8.98 -56.69 -2.01
N SER A 802 -9.65 -55.82 -2.69
CA SER A 802 -10.74 -56.06 -3.65
C SER A 802 -12.20 -55.87 -3.17
N ASP A 803 -12.77 -54.86 -3.78
CA ASP A 803 -13.91 -55.01 -4.73
C ASP A 803 -15.25 -55.51 -4.20
N ASN A 804 -16.24 -54.78 -4.24
CA ASN A 804 -17.28 -54.75 -5.27
C ASN A 804 -18.58 -53.98 -4.88
N LYS A 805 -18.94 -53.07 -5.77
CA LYS A 805 -20.22 -52.87 -6.46
C LYS A 805 -21.55 -52.69 -5.67
N ALA A 806 -22.11 -51.55 -6.01
CA ALA A 806 -23.42 -51.33 -6.62
C ALA A 806 -24.63 -51.34 -5.67
N ARG A 807 -25.17 -50.24 -5.42
CA ARG A 807 -26.40 -49.71 -6.04
C ARG A 807 -26.57 -48.22 -5.70
#